data_009eae4fe9a32f937faa3d1609e47f41
#
_entry.id   009eae4fe9a32f937faa3d1609e47f41
#
_cell.length_a   1.000
_cell.length_b   1.000
_cell.length_c   1.000
_cell.angle_alpha   90.00
_cell.angle_beta   90.00
_cell.angle_gamma   90.00
#
_symmetry.space_group_name_H-M   'P 1'
#
loop_
_entity.id
_entity.type
_entity.pdbx_description
1 polymer ?
#
loop_
_entity_poly.entity_id
_entity_poly.type
_entity_poly.pdbx_seq_one_letter_code
_entity_poly.pdbx_strand_id
1 'polypeptide(L)'
;MSKQLEIPEYYKNYLAKEDETLYEHTAELLECLGELSKFSDIKNLWLVELSCLYHDVGKINALFQNRLNAHKKFDATKEVGHNILSAILAKALLQDVDKEQMRKVIYAILNHHHYVDNFGELEDKQLLIKENLETIPCTILPQSSRDKDLSKSIGGREANALKKLEEDIDSQLIKGFLHKCDYSASAHEVIEIPNVDLDQRMERYWDRKEYIPNDMQKFARDNRDRHLILIGSTGLGKTEASLMWLGNQKGFYVLPLRSAINAMYERVKRDFYPMDSSSHLGLLHSEARSVYFKNLEEKVQKVGEKEQQEFWNYYGTTKSMALPVTITTPDQIFRFAFKYPAYELMLATCSYSKIIIDEIQAYSPDILATLIYSLQWIDKVGGKFILTTATLPPFIKSWLEKYMGKSIVEKEFLKEEIRHHVQLCDREIVTEDIFEFIDVNRGRESLKILVVVNTVRTAQRIYKELRENIGDDIVVKVLHSRFTVQDRNLKEEEILNDGATACKKKVIWVATQVVEASLDIDFDVLFTELSDLSGLFQRLGRCNRKGKKSIDAENVFVYTVIPRALYRKSSEKNSYIKKGLIFESLFELSKTALHNWSDGRIDGMMSEKDKNRMISTYFTLDKLKEYEERYPDSSYIREFEDAYRGLESLRTGQLTLDEATKSFRNITSISVIPTKIYLEKSEEFAKIRDDMEMIIQDKQNREENKFKMLQLQNQLNQYTLTVDMSYKMYIQFQSPLQFGYEKFYLINASYDKNIGLLRENEESGLLQW
;
A
#
# COMPACT_ATOMS: atom_id res chain seq x y z
N MET A 1 38.60 -7.52 -12.81
CA MET A 1 39.12 -6.41 -12.00
C MET A 1 38.51 -5.12 -12.56
N SER A 2 37.47 -4.56 -11.96
CA SER A 2 36.95 -3.24 -12.31
C SER A 2 38.02 -2.21 -11.99
N LYS A 3 38.44 -1.40 -12.97
CA LYS A 3 39.18 -0.17 -12.68
C LYS A 3 38.30 0.61 -11.71
N GLN A 4 38.76 0.87 -10.50
CA GLN A 4 38.10 1.78 -9.58
C GLN A 4 38.00 3.13 -10.29
N LEU A 5 36.76 3.62 -10.51
CA LEU A 5 36.53 4.92 -11.14
C LEU A 5 37.06 5.98 -10.18
N GLU A 6 37.98 6.82 -10.61
CA GLU A 6 38.50 7.93 -9.81
C GLU A 6 37.62 9.16 -10.03
N ILE A 7 37.22 9.81 -8.95
CA ILE A 7 36.48 11.07 -9.00
C ILE A 7 37.47 12.15 -9.52
N PRO A 8 37.08 12.94 -10.53
CA PRO A 8 37.99 13.96 -11.07
C PRO A 8 38.37 15.00 -10.00
N GLU A 9 39.66 15.21 -9.79
CA GLU A 9 40.20 16.14 -8.78
C GLU A 9 39.65 17.57 -8.93
N TYR A 10 39.29 18.01 -10.15
CA TYR A 10 38.75 19.34 -10.38
C TYR A 10 37.32 19.52 -9.78
N TYR A 11 36.62 18.44 -9.40
CA TYR A 11 35.33 18.52 -8.70
C TYR A 11 35.46 19.22 -7.33
N LYS A 12 36.63 19.22 -6.71
CA LYS A 12 36.91 19.91 -5.44
C LYS A 12 36.77 21.45 -5.54
N ASN A 13 36.84 21.99 -6.75
CA ASN A 13 36.80 23.43 -6.99
C ASN A 13 35.39 23.96 -7.24
N TYR A 14 34.35 23.11 -7.25
CA TYR A 14 32.98 23.47 -7.58
C TYR A 14 32.02 22.96 -6.52
N LEU A 15 30.99 23.75 -6.22
CA LEU A 15 29.95 23.40 -5.27
C LEU A 15 28.84 22.58 -5.93
N ALA A 16 28.39 21.52 -5.29
CA ALA A 16 27.17 20.81 -5.61
C ALA A 16 25.96 21.45 -4.93
N LYS A 17 26.14 21.90 -3.67
CA LYS A 17 25.18 22.62 -2.82
C LYS A 17 25.92 23.73 -2.06
N GLU A 18 25.21 24.53 -1.25
CA GLU A 18 25.80 25.68 -0.53
C GLU A 18 27.02 25.30 0.33
N ASP A 19 26.96 24.16 0.98
CA ASP A 19 27.99 23.70 1.95
C ASP A 19 28.68 22.39 1.53
N GLU A 20 28.54 21.97 0.26
CA GLU A 20 29.06 20.68 -0.21
C GLU A 20 29.69 20.82 -1.60
N THR A 21 30.94 20.34 -1.75
CA THR A 21 31.60 20.30 -3.05
C THR A 21 31.04 19.22 -3.95
N LEU A 22 31.22 19.36 -5.27
CA LEU A 22 30.85 18.33 -6.23
C LEU A 22 31.63 17.02 -6.00
N TYR A 23 32.85 17.11 -5.47
CA TYR A 23 33.66 15.96 -5.10
C TYR A 23 33.07 15.19 -3.94
N GLU A 24 32.73 15.89 -2.85
CA GLU A 24 32.13 15.30 -1.66
C GLU A 24 30.79 14.63 -1.97
N HIS A 25 29.91 15.35 -2.67
CA HIS A 25 28.62 14.80 -3.10
C HIS A 25 28.77 13.54 -3.97
N THR A 26 29.66 13.57 -4.97
CA THR A 26 29.91 12.41 -5.84
C THR A 26 30.52 11.24 -5.06
N ALA A 27 31.40 11.52 -4.10
CA ALA A 27 32.00 10.49 -3.24
C ALA A 27 30.94 9.79 -2.40
N GLU A 28 30.03 10.53 -1.79
CA GLU A 28 28.90 9.98 -1.01
C GLU A 28 27.95 9.13 -1.87
N LEU A 29 27.64 9.56 -3.11
CA LEU A 29 26.85 8.74 -4.04
C LEU A 29 27.51 7.40 -4.34
N LEU A 30 28.81 7.42 -4.63
CA LEU A 30 29.58 6.19 -4.93
C LEU A 30 29.71 5.30 -3.71
N GLU A 31 29.82 5.86 -2.50
CA GLU A 31 29.79 5.12 -1.25
C GLU A 31 28.43 4.44 -1.05
N CYS A 32 27.32 5.18 -1.22
CA CYS A 32 25.96 4.64 -1.21
C CYS A 32 25.79 3.48 -2.19
N LEU A 33 26.28 3.62 -3.41
CA LEU A 33 26.22 2.55 -4.40
C LEU A 33 27.07 1.33 -3.99
N GLY A 34 28.27 1.58 -3.42
CA GLY A 34 29.13 0.55 -2.86
C GLY A 34 28.46 -0.24 -1.73
N GLU A 35 27.77 0.46 -0.81
CA GLU A 35 27.00 -0.19 0.25
C GLU A 35 25.86 -1.04 -0.34
N LEU A 36 25.09 -0.49 -1.28
CA LEU A 36 23.98 -1.20 -1.90
C LEU A 36 24.44 -2.45 -2.66
N SER A 37 25.58 -2.40 -3.34
CA SER A 37 26.13 -3.52 -4.10
C SER A 37 26.59 -4.70 -3.23
N LYS A 38 26.77 -4.51 -1.92
CA LYS A 38 27.06 -5.60 -0.98
C LYS A 38 25.85 -6.53 -0.75
N PHE A 39 24.65 -6.05 -0.98
CA PHE A 39 23.39 -6.75 -0.67
C PHE A 39 22.62 -7.17 -1.92
N SER A 40 22.95 -6.58 -3.06
CA SER A 40 22.23 -6.82 -4.30
C SER A 40 23.22 -7.01 -5.46
N ASP A 41 22.93 -7.98 -6.32
CA ASP A 41 23.62 -8.12 -7.60
C ASP A 41 23.04 -7.08 -8.58
N ILE A 42 23.63 -5.88 -8.58
CA ILE A 42 23.19 -4.78 -9.44
C ILE A 42 23.65 -5.05 -10.87
N LYS A 43 22.70 -5.42 -11.72
CA LYS A 43 22.97 -5.57 -13.15
C LYS A 43 23.51 -4.26 -13.73
N ASN A 44 24.57 -4.34 -14.52
CA ASN A 44 25.25 -3.16 -15.11
C ASN A 44 25.77 -2.14 -14.08
N LEU A 45 26.27 -2.60 -12.93
CA LEU A 45 26.79 -1.77 -11.83
C LEU A 45 27.70 -0.64 -12.33
N TRP A 46 28.64 -0.93 -13.22
CA TRP A 46 29.57 0.05 -13.74
C TRP A 46 28.92 1.19 -14.55
N LEU A 47 27.74 0.96 -15.19
CA LEU A 47 26.96 2.02 -15.83
C LEU A 47 26.26 2.93 -14.80
N VAL A 48 25.85 2.35 -13.66
CA VAL A 48 25.36 3.13 -12.52
C VAL A 48 26.47 3.96 -11.91
N GLU A 49 27.69 3.39 -11.74
CA GLU A 49 28.87 4.12 -11.27
C GLU A 49 29.20 5.30 -12.18
N LEU A 50 29.19 5.11 -13.50
CA LEU A 50 29.38 6.20 -14.47
C LEU A 50 28.27 7.25 -14.39
N SER A 51 27.04 6.82 -14.17
CA SER A 51 25.91 7.75 -14.00
C SER A 51 26.07 8.57 -12.72
N CYS A 52 26.46 7.96 -11.60
CA CYS A 52 26.77 8.66 -10.35
C CYS A 52 27.94 9.64 -10.50
N LEU A 53 28.98 9.24 -11.23
CA LEU A 53 30.18 10.07 -11.44
C LEU A 53 29.88 11.36 -12.23
N TYR A 54 28.98 11.30 -13.20
CA TYR A 54 28.78 12.38 -14.15
C TYR A 54 27.40 13.06 -14.08
N HIS A 55 26.47 12.65 -13.20
CA HIS A 55 25.11 13.19 -13.17
C HIS A 55 25.06 14.71 -12.94
N ASP A 56 26.01 15.21 -12.16
CA ASP A 56 26.09 16.59 -11.72
C ASP A 56 27.23 17.41 -12.34
N VAL A 57 27.96 16.85 -13.31
CA VAL A 57 29.09 17.54 -13.96
C VAL A 57 28.68 18.87 -14.60
N GLY A 58 27.42 19.03 -14.98
CA GLY A 58 26.87 20.29 -15.50
C GLY A 58 26.81 21.43 -14.49
N LYS A 59 26.89 21.15 -13.18
CA LYS A 59 26.97 22.18 -12.12
C LYS A 59 28.27 23.00 -12.17
N ILE A 60 29.29 22.55 -12.90
CA ILE A 60 30.56 23.27 -13.10
C ILE A 60 30.35 24.60 -13.86
N ASN A 61 29.24 24.76 -14.56
CA ASN A 61 28.99 25.99 -15.30
C ASN A 61 28.97 27.21 -14.37
N ALA A 62 29.54 28.34 -14.84
CA ALA A 62 29.75 29.55 -14.04
C ALA A 62 28.41 30.17 -13.59
N LEU A 63 27.34 30.03 -14.35
CA LEU A 63 26.03 30.58 -13.96
C LEU A 63 25.46 29.89 -12.75
N PHE A 64 25.54 28.54 -12.72
CA PHE A 64 25.15 27.73 -11.57
C PHE A 64 25.98 28.12 -10.34
N GLN A 65 27.32 28.18 -10.46
CA GLN A 65 28.22 28.51 -9.36
C GLN A 65 27.96 29.91 -8.82
N ASN A 66 27.79 30.93 -9.72
CA ASN A 66 27.51 32.31 -9.34
C ASN A 66 26.13 32.42 -8.63
N ARG A 67 25.15 31.67 -9.10
CA ARG A 67 23.81 31.64 -8.50
C ARG A 67 23.86 31.08 -7.09
N LEU A 68 24.57 29.99 -6.90
CA LEU A 68 24.70 29.31 -5.61
C LEU A 68 25.41 30.21 -4.58
N ASN A 69 26.56 30.79 -4.97
CA ASN A 69 27.31 31.72 -4.13
C ASN A 69 26.52 33.00 -3.79
N ALA A 70 25.59 33.44 -4.66
CA ALA A 70 24.79 34.62 -4.44
C ALA A 70 23.44 34.33 -3.78
N HIS A 71 23.14 33.08 -3.38
CA HIS A 71 21.86 32.60 -2.82
C HIS A 71 20.63 32.99 -3.66
N LYS A 72 20.78 32.98 -4.99
CA LYS A 72 19.71 33.38 -5.94
C LYS A 72 18.89 32.18 -6.39
N LYS A 73 17.66 32.43 -6.83
CA LYS A 73 16.82 31.40 -7.44
C LYS A 73 17.22 31.17 -8.91
N PHE A 74 16.88 29.96 -9.41
CA PHE A 74 17.05 29.58 -10.80
C PHE A 74 16.31 30.55 -11.74
N ASP A 75 16.99 30.99 -12.80
CA ASP A 75 16.43 31.90 -13.83
C ASP A 75 16.40 31.15 -15.18
N ALA A 76 15.24 30.61 -15.54
CA ALA A 76 15.05 29.83 -16.77
C ALA A 76 15.29 30.63 -18.08
N THR A 77 15.44 31.97 -17.99
CA THR A 77 15.78 32.82 -19.16
C THR A 77 17.28 32.89 -19.42
N LYS A 78 18.12 32.51 -18.45
CA LYS A 78 19.57 32.57 -18.50
C LYS A 78 20.26 31.26 -18.28
N GLU A 79 19.62 30.35 -17.53
CA GLU A 79 20.16 29.06 -17.11
C GLU A 79 19.39 27.92 -17.74
N VAL A 80 20.12 26.85 -18.06
CA VAL A 80 19.57 25.54 -18.44
C VAL A 80 19.73 24.60 -17.26
N GLY A 81 18.82 23.63 -17.12
CA GLY A 81 18.95 22.60 -16.10
C GLY A 81 20.28 21.87 -16.17
N HIS A 82 20.98 21.75 -15.04
CA HIS A 82 22.30 21.09 -15.02
C HIS A 82 22.26 19.65 -15.51
N ASN A 83 21.12 18.94 -15.38
CA ASN A 83 20.92 17.60 -15.94
C ASN A 83 21.13 17.57 -17.47
N ILE A 84 20.68 18.59 -18.20
CA ILE A 84 20.88 18.73 -19.65
C ILE A 84 22.35 18.95 -19.95
N LEU A 85 23.00 19.87 -19.23
CA LEU A 85 24.44 20.12 -19.39
C LEU A 85 25.26 18.90 -19.02
N SER A 86 24.92 18.21 -17.93
CA SER A 86 25.58 16.98 -17.50
C SER A 86 25.49 15.87 -18.55
N ALA A 87 24.34 15.67 -19.15
CA ALA A 87 24.14 14.67 -20.21
C ALA A 87 25.01 14.97 -21.44
N ILE A 88 25.10 16.23 -21.86
CA ILE A 88 25.92 16.68 -22.98
C ILE A 88 27.41 16.48 -22.67
N LEU A 89 27.85 16.87 -21.47
CA LEU A 89 29.24 16.71 -21.04
C LEU A 89 29.60 15.25 -20.86
N ALA A 90 28.76 14.43 -20.23
CA ALA A 90 28.95 12.99 -20.07
C ALA A 90 29.16 12.32 -21.44
N LYS A 91 28.39 12.70 -22.45
CA LYS A 91 28.59 12.19 -23.81
C LYS A 91 29.97 12.53 -24.39
N ALA A 92 30.47 13.72 -24.09
CA ALA A 92 31.80 14.13 -24.52
C ALA A 92 32.95 13.42 -23.74
N LEU A 93 32.69 13.10 -22.47
CA LEU A 93 33.66 12.46 -21.57
C LEU A 93 33.71 10.92 -21.73
N LEU A 94 32.63 10.28 -22.16
CA LEU A 94 32.48 8.83 -22.27
C LEU A 94 32.76 8.29 -23.69
N GLN A 95 33.71 8.90 -24.44
CA GLN A 95 34.00 8.52 -25.85
C GLN A 95 34.50 7.08 -26.02
N ASP A 96 35.14 6.53 -25.00
CA ASP A 96 35.70 5.20 -24.99
C ASP A 96 34.71 4.10 -24.57
N VAL A 97 33.48 4.50 -24.19
CA VAL A 97 32.41 3.59 -23.80
C VAL A 97 31.59 3.19 -25.04
N ASP A 98 31.18 1.91 -25.06
CA ASP A 98 30.26 1.45 -26.11
C ASP A 98 29.05 2.38 -26.28
N LYS A 99 28.67 2.61 -27.53
CA LYS A 99 27.66 3.62 -27.86
C LYS A 99 26.29 3.38 -27.23
N GLU A 100 25.86 2.12 -27.14
CA GLU A 100 24.56 1.79 -26.53
C GLU A 100 24.63 1.91 -25.00
N GLN A 101 25.72 1.47 -24.42
CA GLN A 101 25.97 1.61 -22.99
C GLN A 101 26.08 3.09 -22.59
N MET A 102 26.80 3.89 -23.37
CA MET A 102 26.88 5.36 -23.18
C MET A 102 25.50 5.99 -23.24
N ARG A 103 24.63 5.59 -24.18
CA ARG A 103 23.26 6.12 -24.26
C ARG A 103 22.43 5.83 -23.01
N LYS A 104 22.58 4.65 -22.40
CA LYS A 104 21.89 4.31 -21.15
C LYS A 104 22.32 5.24 -20.00
N VAL A 105 23.62 5.52 -19.89
CA VAL A 105 24.16 6.50 -18.92
C VAL A 105 23.62 7.91 -19.19
N ILE A 106 23.67 8.36 -20.44
CA ILE A 106 23.17 9.69 -20.84
C ILE A 106 21.67 9.80 -20.55
N TYR A 107 20.88 8.75 -20.84
CA TYR A 107 19.45 8.72 -20.55
C TYR A 107 19.18 8.88 -19.05
N ALA A 108 19.91 8.15 -18.21
CA ALA A 108 19.78 8.25 -16.76
C ALA A 108 20.12 9.66 -16.25
N ILE A 109 21.26 10.23 -16.72
CA ILE A 109 21.69 11.57 -16.33
C ILE A 109 20.73 12.65 -16.83
N LEU A 110 20.27 12.58 -18.07
CA LEU A 110 19.34 13.57 -18.64
C LEU A 110 18.04 13.66 -17.85
N ASN A 111 17.56 12.54 -17.34
CA ASN A 111 16.24 12.42 -16.74
C ASN A 111 16.28 12.23 -15.20
N HIS A 112 17.38 12.56 -14.50
CA HIS A 112 17.51 12.27 -13.07
C HIS A 112 16.75 13.27 -12.16
N HIS A 113 16.37 14.46 -12.63
CA HIS A 113 15.69 15.43 -11.78
C HIS A 113 14.20 15.64 -12.06
N HIS A 114 13.80 15.81 -13.31
CA HIS A 114 12.42 16.17 -13.64
C HIS A 114 11.95 15.45 -14.89
N TYR A 115 10.68 15.07 -14.89
CA TYR A 115 9.95 14.68 -16.09
C TYR A 115 9.32 15.92 -16.78
N VAL A 116 10.09 17.01 -16.85
CA VAL A 116 9.84 18.05 -17.84
C VAL A 116 10.28 17.46 -19.18
N ASP A 117 9.72 17.93 -20.29
CA ASP A 117 10.16 17.49 -21.62
C ASP A 117 11.62 17.92 -21.88
N ASN A 118 12.57 17.21 -21.26
CA ASN A 118 13.99 17.43 -21.42
C ASN A 118 14.42 17.37 -22.90
N PHE A 119 13.72 16.59 -23.71
CA PHE A 119 13.99 16.47 -25.12
C PHE A 119 13.47 17.68 -25.90
N GLY A 120 12.31 18.25 -25.52
CA GLY A 120 11.82 19.53 -26.04
C GLY A 120 12.77 20.68 -25.67
N GLU A 121 13.22 20.72 -24.41
CA GLU A 121 14.20 21.73 -24.00
C GLU A 121 15.54 21.65 -24.76
N LEU A 122 16.02 20.46 -25.09
CA LEU A 122 17.21 20.25 -25.93
C LEU A 122 17.03 20.82 -27.33
N GLU A 123 15.84 20.81 -27.89
CA GLU A 123 15.54 21.33 -29.22
C GLU A 123 15.27 22.84 -29.16
N ASP A 124 14.48 23.32 -28.21
CA ASP A 124 14.00 24.70 -28.13
C ASP A 124 15.06 25.71 -27.59
N LYS A 125 15.96 25.22 -26.69
CA LYS A 125 16.93 26.06 -25.98
C LYS A 125 18.37 25.91 -26.48
N GLN A 126 18.59 25.50 -27.71
CA GLN A 126 19.95 25.22 -28.24
C GLN A 126 20.93 26.42 -28.08
N LEU A 127 20.48 27.66 -28.30
CA LEU A 127 21.32 28.85 -28.14
C LEU A 127 21.70 29.02 -26.66
N LEU A 128 20.73 28.93 -25.75
CA LEU A 128 20.96 29.05 -24.32
C LEU A 128 21.86 27.93 -23.78
N ILE A 129 21.68 26.70 -24.27
CA ILE A 129 22.54 25.54 -23.95
C ILE A 129 24.00 25.86 -24.38
N LYS A 130 24.19 26.40 -25.59
CA LYS A 130 25.51 26.79 -26.09
C LYS A 130 26.16 27.84 -25.20
N GLU A 131 25.45 28.94 -24.89
CA GLU A 131 25.92 29.99 -23.99
C GLU A 131 26.30 29.45 -22.60
N ASN A 132 25.51 28.56 -22.04
CA ASN A 132 25.84 27.91 -20.77
C ASN A 132 27.06 26.98 -20.85
N LEU A 133 27.22 26.21 -21.94
CA LEU A 133 28.38 25.36 -22.16
C LEU A 133 29.68 26.15 -22.33
N GLU A 134 29.63 27.33 -22.96
CA GLU A 134 30.78 28.24 -23.13
C GLU A 134 31.34 28.78 -21.80
N THR A 135 30.55 28.70 -20.71
CA THR A 135 30.99 29.09 -19.35
C THR A 135 31.76 27.96 -18.65
N ILE A 136 31.79 26.78 -19.23
CA ILE A 136 32.45 25.60 -18.66
C ILE A 136 33.92 25.57 -19.12
N PRO A 137 34.89 25.34 -18.20
CA PRO A 137 36.32 25.28 -18.58
C PRO A 137 36.57 24.17 -19.60
N CYS A 138 37.15 24.54 -20.76
CA CYS A 138 37.47 23.57 -21.82
C CYS A 138 38.51 22.50 -21.37
N THR A 139 39.26 22.77 -20.31
CA THR A 139 40.26 21.88 -19.75
C THR A 139 39.68 20.57 -19.23
N ILE A 140 38.42 20.52 -18.87
CA ILE A 140 37.74 19.29 -18.41
C ILE A 140 37.40 18.36 -19.57
N LEU A 141 37.30 18.90 -20.79
CA LEU A 141 36.95 18.13 -21.98
C LEU A 141 38.15 17.41 -22.59
N PRO A 142 37.93 16.21 -23.16
CA PRO A 142 38.94 15.55 -23.98
C PRO A 142 39.34 16.45 -25.15
N GLN A 143 40.62 16.39 -25.55
CA GLN A 143 41.15 17.23 -26.62
C GLN A 143 40.34 17.13 -27.92
N SER A 144 39.82 15.95 -28.22
CA SER A 144 38.97 15.68 -29.38
C SER A 144 37.60 16.43 -29.36
N SER A 145 37.19 16.98 -28.21
CA SER A 145 35.90 17.64 -28.01
C SER A 145 35.99 19.16 -27.75
N ARG A 146 37.21 19.68 -27.51
CA ARG A 146 37.42 21.08 -27.10
C ARG A 146 36.95 22.13 -28.15
N ASP A 147 37.12 21.80 -29.42
CA ASP A 147 36.80 22.72 -30.54
C ASP A 147 35.43 22.39 -31.18
N LYS A 148 34.62 21.51 -30.58
CA LYS A 148 33.33 21.12 -31.10
C LYS A 148 32.20 21.90 -30.45
N ASP A 149 31.20 22.28 -31.24
CA ASP A 149 29.90 22.73 -30.69
C ASP A 149 29.14 21.57 -30.10
N LEU A 150 29.22 21.41 -28.78
CA LEU A 150 28.59 20.33 -28.04
C LEU A 150 27.06 20.51 -27.88
N SER A 151 26.54 21.75 -28.09
CA SER A 151 25.09 22.04 -27.88
C SER A 151 24.17 21.19 -28.78
N LYS A 152 24.68 20.73 -29.92
CA LYS A 152 23.96 19.89 -30.89
C LYS A 152 24.23 18.39 -30.72
N SER A 153 25.06 17.99 -29.75
CA SER A 153 25.51 16.62 -29.61
C SER A 153 24.39 15.63 -29.29
N ILE A 154 23.34 16.10 -28.56
CA ILE A 154 22.13 15.33 -28.25
C ILE A 154 20.94 15.90 -29.00
N GLY A 155 20.96 15.87 -30.33
CA GLY A 155 19.87 16.35 -31.17
C GLY A 155 19.46 15.32 -32.23
N GLY A 156 18.29 15.51 -32.85
CA GLY A 156 17.82 14.72 -33.99
C GLY A 156 17.81 13.20 -33.74
N ARG A 157 18.62 12.45 -34.49
CA ARG A 157 18.68 10.98 -34.39
C ARG A 157 19.08 10.46 -33.01
N GLU A 158 19.96 11.18 -32.32
CA GLU A 158 20.45 10.78 -30.99
C GLU A 158 19.36 10.98 -29.94
N ALA A 159 18.65 12.11 -29.95
CA ALA A 159 17.50 12.34 -29.07
C ALA A 159 16.41 11.27 -29.25
N ASN A 160 16.11 10.91 -30.50
CA ASN A 160 15.16 9.83 -30.81
C ASN A 160 15.63 8.46 -30.33
N ALA A 161 16.94 8.19 -30.35
CA ALA A 161 17.49 6.95 -29.80
C ALA A 161 17.39 6.92 -28.28
N LEU A 162 17.62 8.04 -27.60
CA LEU A 162 17.46 8.17 -26.14
C LEU A 162 15.99 8.06 -25.72
N LYS A 163 15.05 8.66 -26.45
CA LYS A 163 13.59 8.52 -26.17
C LYS A 163 13.13 7.07 -26.14
N LYS A 164 13.67 6.21 -26.99
CA LYS A 164 13.35 4.76 -27.02
C LYS A 164 13.80 4.01 -25.76
N LEU A 165 14.79 4.54 -25.03
CA LEU A 165 15.27 3.94 -23.79
C LEU A 165 14.29 4.09 -22.62
N GLU A 166 13.25 4.89 -22.79
CA GLU A 166 12.14 4.96 -21.83
C GLU A 166 11.45 3.61 -21.61
N GLU A 167 11.51 2.72 -22.59
CA GLU A 167 10.96 1.36 -22.50
C GLU A 167 12.03 0.29 -22.20
N ASP A 168 13.33 0.68 -22.16
CA ASP A 168 14.43 -0.23 -21.89
C ASP A 168 14.62 -0.43 -20.37
N ILE A 169 14.42 -1.66 -19.91
CA ILE A 169 14.47 -2.04 -18.48
C ILE A 169 15.83 -1.70 -17.85
N ASP A 170 16.92 -1.96 -18.57
CA ASP A 170 18.27 -1.68 -18.05
C ASP A 170 18.48 -0.17 -17.83
N SER A 171 18.01 0.67 -18.76
CA SER A 171 18.08 2.13 -18.64
C SER A 171 17.25 2.64 -17.46
N GLN A 172 16.08 2.05 -17.22
CA GLN A 172 15.23 2.39 -16.08
C GLN A 172 15.87 1.98 -14.76
N LEU A 173 16.49 0.81 -14.71
CA LEU A 173 17.20 0.37 -13.50
C LEU A 173 18.41 1.26 -13.21
N ILE A 174 19.22 1.61 -14.22
CA ILE A 174 20.36 2.53 -14.07
C ILE A 174 19.89 3.86 -13.49
N LYS A 175 18.84 4.44 -14.07
CA LYS A 175 18.24 5.68 -13.58
C LYS A 175 17.68 5.52 -12.16
N GLY A 176 17.00 4.41 -11.86
CA GLY A 176 16.42 4.14 -10.56
C GLY A 176 17.48 4.02 -9.46
N PHE A 177 18.59 3.35 -9.73
CA PHE A 177 19.73 3.25 -8.80
C PHE A 177 20.42 4.61 -8.64
N LEU A 178 20.63 5.37 -9.71
CA LEU A 178 21.13 6.74 -9.62
C LEU A 178 20.25 7.60 -8.70
N HIS A 179 18.91 7.59 -8.88
CA HIS A 179 17.98 8.32 -8.02
C HIS A 179 18.08 7.87 -6.56
N LYS A 180 18.21 6.56 -6.31
CA LYS A 180 18.29 6.04 -4.94
C LYS A 180 19.57 6.52 -4.26
N CYS A 181 20.71 6.50 -4.97
CA CYS A 181 21.99 6.99 -4.46
C CYS A 181 21.97 8.51 -4.23
N ASP A 182 21.44 9.28 -5.19
CA ASP A 182 21.40 10.73 -5.10
C ASP A 182 20.48 11.21 -3.96
N TYR A 183 19.31 10.59 -3.77
CA TYR A 183 18.42 10.94 -2.66
C TYR A 183 19.02 10.60 -1.31
N SER A 184 19.68 9.45 -1.17
CA SER A 184 20.33 9.06 0.09
C SER A 184 21.52 9.96 0.43
N ALA A 185 22.40 10.23 -0.55
CA ALA A 185 23.53 11.14 -0.38
C ALA A 185 23.04 12.58 -0.11
N SER A 186 22.04 13.06 -0.85
CA SER A 186 21.48 14.41 -0.65
C SER A 186 20.83 14.62 0.71
N ALA A 187 20.30 13.56 1.32
CA ALA A 187 19.68 13.58 2.64
C ALA A 187 20.65 13.16 3.76
N HIS A 188 21.86 12.68 3.43
CA HIS A 188 22.81 12.06 4.36
C HIS A 188 22.16 10.90 5.15
N GLU A 189 21.30 10.11 4.47
CA GLU A 189 20.58 8.99 5.05
C GLU A 189 21.15 7.65 4.58
N VAL A 190 20.98 6.61 5.41
CA VAL A 190 21.37 5.24 5.06
C VAL A 190 20.58 4.77 3.86
N ILE A 191 21.29 4.32 2.81
CA ILE A 191 20.65 3.88 1.56
C ILE A 191 19.92 2.54 1.71
N GLU A 192 20.46 1.59 2.50
CA GLU A 192 19.89 0.26 2.71
C GLU A 192 20.39 -0.36 4.01
N ILE A 193 19.51 -1.00 4.77
CA ILE A 193 19.86 -1.79 5.94
C ILE A 193 19.68 -3.28 5.58
N PRO A 194 20.71 -4.10 5.72
CA PRO A 194 20.63 -5.51 5.33
C PRO A 194 19.76 -6.34 6.26
N ASN A 195 19.04 -7.31 5.71
CA ASN A 195 18.34 -8.34 6.47
C ASN A 195 19.27 -9.52 6.73
N VAL A 196 20.00 -9.49 7.83
CA VAL A 196 21.08 -10.46 8.08
C VAL A 196 20.70 -11.62 8.98
N ASP A 197 19.61 -11.53 9.74
CA ASP A 197 19.33 -12.44 10.86
C ASP A 197 17.88 -12.93 11.00
N LEU A 198 17.02 -12.69 10.03
CA LEU A 198 15.60 -13.11 10.11
C LEU A 198 15.49 -14.64 10.28
N ASP A 199 16.29 -15.43 9.58
CA ASP A 199 16.29 -16.89 9.73
C ASP A 199 16.59 -17.31 11.17
N GLN A 200 17.61 -16.71 11.81
CA GLN A 200 17.97 -16.99 13.20
C GLN A 200 16.87 -16.51 14.20
N ARG A 201 16.20 -15.38 13.90
CA ARG A 201 15.09 -14.87 14.71
C ARG A 201 13.90 -15.80 14.65
N MET A 202 13.62 -16.37 13.49
CA MET A 202 12.57 -17.36 13.31
C MET A 202 12.90 -18.67 14.06
N GLU A 203 14.13 -19.17 14.02
CA GLU A 203 14.56 -20.33 14.79
C GLU A 203 14.37 -20.10 16.29
N ARG A 204 14.84 -18.97 16.83
CA ARG A 204 14.62 -18.59 18.25
C ARG A 204 13.13 -18.47 18.60
N TYR A 205 12.31 -18.01 17.68
CA TYR A 205 10.85 -17.94 17.90
C TYR A 205 10.25 -19.34 18.04
N TRP A 206 10.63 -20.27 17.18
CA TRP A 206 10.14 -21.66 17.26
C TRP A 206 10.62 -22.38 18.50
N ASP A 207 11.90 -22.25 18.85
CA ASP A 207 12.45 -22.84 20.08
C ASP A 207 11.68 -22.32 21.31
N ARG A 208 11.45 -21.00 21.39
CA ARG A 208 10.69 -20.40 22.49
C ARG A 208 9.24 -20.85 22.56
N LYS A 209 8.63 -21.18 21.43
CA LYS A 209 7.23 -21.64 21.31
C LYS A 209 7.09 -23.14 21.28
N GLU A 210 8.20 -23.87 21.28
CA GLU A 210 8.24 -25.33 21.10
C GLU A 210 7.51 -25.78 19.82
N TYR A 211 7.61 -24.97 18.73
CA TYR A 211 7.00 -25.28 17.46
C TYR A 211 7.98 -25.92 16.49
N ILE A 212 7.47 -26.87 15.70
CA ILE A 212 8.19 -27.48 14.59
C ILE A 212 7.58 -26.94 13.30
N PRO A 213 8.40 -26.40 12.35
CA PRO A 213 7.92 -25.97 11.05
C PRO A 213 7.14 -27.08 10.33
N ASN A 214 5.92 -26.75 9.89
CA ASN A 214 5.08 -27.65 9.12
C ASN A 214 5.54 -27.75 7.66
N ASP A 215 4.87 -28.64 6.89
CA ASP A 215 5.26 -28.89 5.50
C ASP A 215 5.10 -27.68 4.58
N MET A 216 4.11 -26.81 4.83
CA MET A 216 3.96 -25.54 4.08
C MET A 216 5.14 -24.61 4.32
N GLN A 217 5.56 -24.47 5.56
CA GLN A 217 6.67 -23.62 5.97
C GLN A 217 8.01 -24.14 5.42
N LYS A 218 8.24 -25.46 5.51
CA LYS A 218 9.41 -26.11 4.89
C LYS A 218 9.43 -25.92 3.38
N PHE A 219 8.30 -26.16 2.72
CA PHE A 219 8.16 -25.97 1.28
C PHE A 219 8.47 -24.53 0.85
N ALA A 220 7.98 -23.54 1.59
CA ALA A 220 8.25 -22.13 1.33
C ALA A 220 9.76 -21.83 1.43
N ARG A 221 10.41 -22.32 2.50
CA ARG A 221 11.86 -22.18 2.68
C ARG A 221 12.66 -22.80 1.55
N ASP A 222 12.30 -24.01 1.13
CA ASP A 222 13.03 -24.79 0.14
C ASP A 222 12.85 -24.27 -1.30
N ASN A 223 11.94 -23.29 -1.51
CA ASN A 223 11.66 -22.68 -2.80
C ASN A 223 11.86 -21.14 -2.80
N ARG A 224 12.83 -20.65 -2.04
CA ARG A 224 13.11 -19.20 -1.87
C ARG A 224 13.42 -18.46 -3.17
N ASP A 225 13.96 -19.17 -4.17
CA ASP A 225 14.39 -18.58 -5.45
C ASP A 225 13.30 -18.57 -6.51
N ARG A 226 12.08 -18.98 -6.16
CA ARG A 226 10.96 -19.09 -7.08
C ARG A 226 9.82 -18.16 -6.71
N HIS A 227 9.01 -17.77 -7.70
CA HIS A 227 7.68 -17.23 -7.45
C HIS A 227 6.78 -18.34 -6.93
N LEU A 228 6.05 -18.07 -5.85
CA LEU A 228 5.20 -19.08 -5.21
C LEU A 228 3.75 -18.64 -5.11
N ILE A 229 2.86 -19.61 -5.16
CA ILE A 229 1.48 -19.50 -4.70
C ILE A 229 1.28 -20.56 -3.61
N LEU A 230 1.00 -20.11 -2.39
CA LEU A 230 0.69 -20.99 -1.27
C LEU A 230 -0.78 -20.84 -0.90
N ILE A 231 -1.53 -21.91 -1.09
CA ILE A 231 -2.93 -22.03 -0.65
C ILE A 231 -2.93 -22.80 0.65
N GLY A 232 -3.25 -22.13 1.76
CA GLY A 232 -3.19 -22.72 3.09
C GLY A 232 -4.39 -22.38 3.96
N SER A 233 -4.97 -23.39 4.63
CA SER A 233 -6.08 -23.19 5.55
C SER A 233 -5.80 -22.11 6.59
N THR A 234 -6.83 -21.40 7.02
CA THR A 234 -6.71 -20.37 8.06
C THR A 234 -6.08 -20.95 9.33
N GLY A 235 -5.08 -20.24 9.87
CA GLY A 235 -4.37 -20.69 11.09
C GLY A 235 -3.30 -21.76 10.85
N LEU A 236 -2.88 -22.01 9.60
CA LEU A 236 -1.79 -22.96 9.29
C LEU A 236 -0.39 -22.32 9.36
N GLY A 237 -0.28 -21.02 9.67
CA GLY A 237 1.02 -20.32 9.75
C GLY A 237 1.51 -19.81 8.40
N LYS A 238 0.61 -19.25 7.57
CA LYS A 238 0.95 -18.60 6.29
C LYS A 238 1.95 -17.48 6.46
N THR A 239 1.82 -16.68 7.51
CA THR A 239 2.75 -15.57 7.80
C THR A 239 4.17 -16.08 8.02
N GLU A 240 4.33 -17.12 8.86
CA GLU A 240 5.62 -17.75 9.11
C GLU A 240 6.19 -18.38 7.84
N ALA A 241 5.35 -19.03 7.02
CA ALA A 241 5.78 -19.58 5.73
C ALA A 241 6.30 -18.48 4.79
N SER A 242 5.61 -17.33 4.74
CA SER A 242 6.05 -16.16 3.94
C SER A 242 7.37 -15.59 4.43
N LEU A 243 7.57 -15.47 5.74
CA LEU A 243 8.83 -15.00 6.32
C LEU A 243 9.97 -16.01 6.13
N MET A 244 9.68 -17.33 6.19
CA MET A 244 10.66 -18.38 5.83
C MET A 244 11.07 -18.31 4.36
N TRP A 245 10.12 -18.04 3.46
CA TRP A 245 10.42 -17.82 2.06
C TRP A 245 11.24 -16.55 1.85
N LEU A 246 10.95 -15.48 2.60
CA LEU A 246 11.73 -14.25 2.57
C LEU A 246 13.20 -14.52 2.95
N GLY A 247 13.43 -15.21 4.07
CA GLY A 247 14.78 -15.42 4.60
C GLY A 247 15.50 -14.11 4.88
N ASN A 248 16.82 -14.14 4.80
CA ASN A 248 17.66 -12.97 5.03
C ASN A 248 17.74 -12.04 3.80
N GLN A 249 16.62 -11.82 3.11
CA GLN A 249 16.52 -10.88 1.99
C GLN A 249 15.61 -9.71 2.30
N LYS A 250 15.76 -8.61 1.56
CA LYS A 250 14.84 -7.48 1.66
C LYS A 250 13.43 -7.89 1.28
N GLY A 251 12.44 -7.48 2.06
CA GLY A 251 11.06 -7.87 1.82
C GLY A 251 10.01 -6.81 2.08
N PHE A 252 8.95 -6.88 1.28
CA PHE A 252 7.72 -6.11 1.48
C PHE A 252 6.56 -7.06 1.72
N TYR A 253 5.89 -6.89 2.86
CA TYR A 253 4.69 -7.66 3.22
C TYR A 253 3.45 -6.80 2.93
N VAL A 254 2.69 -7.16 1.91
CA VAL A 254 1.59 -6.37 1.38
C VAL A 254 0.25 -6.95 1.81
N LEU A 255 -0.60 -6.12 2.40
CA LEU A 255 -1.92 -6.48 2.92
C LEU A 255 -2.99 -5.49 2.41
N PRO A 256 -4.25 -5.94 2.22
CA PRO A 256 -5.30 -5.10 1.63
C PRO A 256 -5.83 -4.00 2.56
N LEU A 257 -5.80 -4.20 3.87
CA LEU A 257 -6.46 -3.31 4.83
C LEU A 257 -5.50 -2.80 5.90
N ARG A 258 -5.63 -1.52 6.27
CA ARG A 258 -4.77 -0.85 7.26
C ARG A 258 -4.79 -1.49 8.65
N SER A 259 -5.98 -1.91 9.12
CA SER A 259 -6.10 -2.61 10.40
C SER A 259 -5.31 -3.93 10.41
N ALA A 260 -5.34 -4.67 9.30
CA ALA A 260 -4.54 -5.88 9.12
C ALA A 260 -3.04 -5.60 9.11
N ILE A 261 -2.63 -4.50 8.48
CA ILE A 261 -1.23 -4.06 8.40
C ILE A 261 -0.70 -3.69 9.79
N ASN A 262 -1.45 -2.91 10.57
CA ASN A 262 -1.07 -2.54 11.93
C ASN A 262 -0.97 -3.77 12.84
N ALA A 263 -1.95 -4.68 12.78
CA ALA A 263 -1.94 -5.92 13.55
C ALA A 263 -0.76 -6.83 13.17
N MET A 264 -0.46 -6.93 11.86
CA MET A 264 0.68 -7.70 11.36
C MET A 264 2.00 -7.08 11.79
N TYR A 265 2.13 -5.75 11.72
CA TYR A 265 3.31 -5.03 12.18
C TYR A 265 3.58 -5.29 13.67
N GLU A 266 2.59 -5.13 14.54
CA GLU A 266 2.75 -5.37 15.98
C GLU A 266 3.03 -6.85 16.29
N ARG A 267 2.46 -7.79 15.53
CA ARG A 267 2.75 -9.22 15.64
C ARG A 267 4.20 -9.52 15.25
N VAL A 268 4.65 -9.07 14.08
CA VAL A 268 6.02 -9.33 13.59
C VAL A 268 7.05 -8.66 14.50
N LYS A 269 6.77 -7.45 14.97
CA LYS A 269 7.58 -6.74 15.95
C LYS A 269 7.72 -7.54 17.25
N ARG A 270 6.61 -7.94 17.87
CA ARG A 270 6.59 -8.71 19.12
C ARG A 270 7.27 -10.05 18.99
N ASP A 271 7.01 -10.78 17.90
CA ASP A 271 7.41 -12.17 17.75
C ASP A 271 8.86 -12.31 17.25
N PHE A 272 9.34 -11.43 16.38
CA PHE A 272 10.65 -11.52 15.71
C PHE A 272 11.60 -10.35 16.02
N TYR A 273 11.10 -9.16 16.30
CA TYR A 273 11.92 -7.94 16.52
C TYR A 273 11.58 -7.20 17.83
N PRO A 274 11.51 -7.88 19.01
CA PRO A 274 11.02 -7.26 20.24
C PRO A 274 11.91 -6.14 20.77
N MET A 275 13.22 -6.13 20.45
CA MET A 275 14.20 -5.20 21.01
C MET A 275 14.68 -4.13 20.03
N ASP A 276 14.67 -4.41 18.73
CA ASP A 276 15.34 -3.62 17.69
C ASP A 276 14.48 -3.39 16.44
N SER A 277 13.16 -3.34 16.61
CA SER A 277 12.21 -3.19 15.51
C SER A 277 12.45 -1.93 14.66
N SER A 278 12.92 -0.85 15.24
CA SER A 278 13.19 0.40 14.53
C SER A 278 14.32 0.32 13.50
N SER A 279 15.20 -0.68 13.62
CA SER A 279 16.30 -0.90 12.67
C SER A 279 15.99 -1.98 11.62
N HIS A 280 14.88 -2.72 11.77
CA HIS A 280 14.63 -3.89 10.93
C HIS A 280 13.24 -3.93 10.32
N LEU A 281 12.25 -3.31 10.95
CA LEU A 281 10.85 -3.45 10.57
C LEU A 281 10.20 -2.10 10.31
N GLY A 282 9.74 -1.86 9.09
CA GLY A 282 9.01 -0.67 8.67
C GLY A 282 7.50 -0.90 8.61
N LEU A 283 6.75 0.14 8.91
CA LEU A 283 5.31 0.24 8.67
C LEU A 283 5.06 1.38 7.69
N LEU A 284 4.45 1.08 6.54
CA LEU A 284 4.26 2.06 5.48
C LEU A 284 2.83 2.07 4.93
N HIS A 285 2.06 3.05 5.34
CA HIS A 285 0.74 3.40 4.81
C HIS A 285 0.43 4.86 5.13
N SER A 286 -0.69 5.40 4.66
CA SER A 286 -1.00 6.84 4.81
C SER A 286 -1.06 7.35 6.25
N GLU A 287 -1.31 6.48 7.24
CA GLU A 287 -1.41 6.82 8.66
C GLU A 287 -0.24 6.26 9.50
N ALA A 288 0.77 5.65 8.87
CA ALA A 288 1.90 5.01 9.57
C ALA A 288 2.62 5.99 10.52
N ARG A 289 2.77 7.25 10.11
CA ARG A 289 3.36 8.30 10.92
C ARG A 289 2.64 8.49 12.26
N SER A 290 1.31 8.43 12.26
CA SER A 290 0.50 8.53 13.49
C SER A 290 0.68 7.31 14.40
N VAL A 291 0.82 6.12 13.82
CA VAL A 291 1.09 4.88 14.58
C VAL A 291 2.46 4.94 15.25
N TYR A 292 3.49 5.37 14.52
CA TYR A 292 4.83 5.54 15.07
C TYR A 292 4.86 6.57 16.20
N PHE A 293 4.14 7.66 16.01
CA PHE A 293 4.03 8.72 17.00
C PHE A 293 3.36 8.22 18.30
N LYS A 294 2.23 7.52 18.19
CA LYS A 294 1.55 6.89 19.32
C LYS A 294 2.47 5.92 20.07
N ASN A 295 3.17 5.06 19.33
CA ASN A 295 4.14 4.11 19.91
C ASN A 295 5.30 4.82 20.66
N LEU A 296 5.68 6.03 20.20
CA LEU A 296 6.69 6.84 20.89
C LEU A 296 6.14 7.42 22.19
N GLU A 297 4.94 8.04 22.18
CA GLU A 297 4.30 8.60 23.37
C GLU A 297 4.03 7.55 24.46
N GLU A 298 3.69 6.32 24.08
CA GLU A 298 3.50 5.20 25.02
C GLU A 298 4.80 4.75 25.69
N LYS A 299 5.95 4.96 25.05
CA LYS A 299 7.26 4.55 25.59
C LYS A 299 7.90 5.56 26.53
N VAL A 300 7.62 6.84 26.36
CA VAL A 300 8.30 7.92 27.11
C VAL A 300 7.26 8.87 27.69
N GLN A 301 7.48 9.30 28.95
CA GLN A 301 6.60 10.27 29.62
C GLN A 301 6.71 11.68 29.03
N LYS A 302 7.86 12.02 28.44
CA LYS A 302 8.12 13.28 27.75
C LYS A 302 9.07 13.03 26.60
N VAL A 303 8.67 13.45 25.40
CA VAL A 303 9.48 13.32 24.17
C VAL A 303 10.51 14.45 24.15
N GLY A 304 11.79 14.11 24.32
CA GLY A 304 12.92 15.04 24.22
C GLY A 304 13.47 15.13 22.77
N GLU A 305 14.51 15.93 22.57
CA GLU A 305 15.15 16.12 21.25
C GLU A 305 15.71 14.81 20.68
N LYS A 306 16.28 13.95 21.52
CA LYS A 306 16.83 12.66 21.10
C LYS A 306 15.75 11.74 20.55
N GLU A 307 14.64 11.61 21.26
CA GLU A 307 13.50 10.78 20.85
C GLU A 307 12.85 11.32 19.57
N GLN A 308 12.81 12.65 19.39
CA GLN A 308 12.33 13.28 18.15
C GLN A 308 13.25 12.94 16.98
N GLN A 309 14.57 13.01 17.15
CA GLN A 309 15.54 12.66 16.12
C GLN A 309 15.46 11.16 15.75
N GLU A 310 15.36 10.28 16.74
CA GLU A 310 15.17 8.85 16.51
C GLU A 310 13.86 8.57 15.74
N PHE A 311 12.78 9.28 16.03
CA PHE A 311 11.52 9.18 15.30
C PHE A 311 11.66 9.59 13.84
N TRP A 312 12.29 10.74 13.57
CA TRP A 312 12.47 11.23 12.20
C TRP A 312 13.39 10.33 11.39
N ASN A 313 14.48 9.86 12.00
CA ASN A 313 15.39 8.91 11.34
C ASN A 313 14.65 7.62 10.98
N TYR A 314 13.90 7.04 11.91
CA TYR A 314 13.13 5.83 11.67
C TYR A 314 12.04 6.03 10.60
N TYR A 315 11.31 7.15 10.66
CA TYR A 315 10.30 7.47 9.66
C TYR A 315 10.92 7.73 8.28
N GLY A 316 12.02 8.45 8.21
CA GLY A 316 12.81 8.70 7.00
C GLY A 316 13.28 7.40 6.36
N THR A 317 13.97 6.56 7.14
CA THR A 317 14.46 5.24 6.71
C THR A 317 13.34 4.32 6.21
N THR A 318 12.16 4.37 6.86
CA THR A 318 10.98 3.61 6.38
C THR A 318 10.47 4.17 5.06
N LYS A 319 10.35 5.49 4.94
CA LYS A 319 9.81 6.16 3.75
C LYS A 319 10.74 6.01 2.54
N SER A 320 12.05 6.04 2.76
CA SER A 320 13.06 5.75 1.72
C SER A 320 13.15 4.27 1.37
N MET A 321 12.38 3.41 2.08
CA MET A 321 12.38 1.96 1.91
C MET A 321 13.75 1.32 2.15
N ALA A 322 14.53 1.86 3.07
CA ALA A 322 15.84 1.34 3.42
C ALA A 322 15.78 0.20 4.44
N LEU A 323 14.66 0.01 5.17
CA LEU A 323 14.52 -1.06 6.17
C LEU A 323 14.42 -2.45 5.52
N PRO A 324 14.95 -3.49 6.19
CA PRO A 324 15.00 -4.87 5.68
C PRO A 324 13.62 -5.45 5.38
N VAL A 325 12.66 -5.27 6.28
CA VAL A 325 11.30 -5.77 6.15
C VAL A 325 10.32 -4.61 6.32
N THR A 326 9.44 -4.41 5.35
CA THR A 326 8.41 -3.35 5.43
C THR A 326 7.03 -3.96 5.25
N ILE A 327 6.14 -3.72 6.23
CA ILE A 327 4.72 -4.11 6.14
C ILE A 327 3.94 -2.90 5.61
N THR A 328 3.15 -3.11 4.54
CA THR A 328 2.68 -1.99 3.73
C THR A 328 1.34 -2.24 3.03
N THR A 329 0.70 -1.15 2.60
CA THR A 329 -0.41 -1.20 1.63
C THR A 329 0.12 -1.31 0.20
N PRO A 330 -0.67 -1.89 -0.73
CA PRO A 330 -0.26 -2.04 -2.13
C PRO A 330 0.11 -0.72 -2.80
N ASP A 331 -0.62 0.36 -2.49
CA ASP A 331 -0.41 1.67 -3.08
C ASP A 331 0.94 2.30 -2.75
N GLN A 332 1.63 1.84 -1.72
CA GLN A 332 2.96 2.35 -1.40
C GLN A 332 4.05 1.72 -2.28
N ILE A 333 3.88 0.46 -2.68
CA ILE A 333 4.86 -0.28 -3.47
C ILE A 333 4.51 -0.24 -4.96
N PHE A 334 3.27 -0.55 -5.34
CA PHE A 334 2.91 -0.79 -6.74
C PHE A 334 2.48 0.45 -7.53
N ARG A 335 2.50 1.64 -6.93
CA ARG A 335 2.20 2.88 -7.67
C ARG A 335 3.19 3.15 -8.81
N PHE A 336 4.37 2.52 -8.84
CA PHE A 336 5.28 2.62 -9.98
C PHE A 336 4.63 2.18 -11.31
N ALA A 337 3.60 1.31 -11.26
CA ALA A 337 2.82 0.92 -12.43
C ALA A 337 2.21 2.11 -13.18
N PHE A 338 1.98 3.22 -12.50
CA PHE A 338 1.45 4.46 -13.08
C PHE A 338 2.53 5.39 -13.65
N LYS A 339 3.78 4.96 -13.67
CA LYS A 339 4.93 5.66 -14.28
C LYS A 339 5.02 7.15 -13.92
N TYR A 340 4.72 7.49 -12.65
CA TYR A 340 4.86 8.87 -12.13
C TYR A 340 6.34 9.29 -12.09
N PRO A 341 6.68 10.60 -12.02
CA PRO A 341 8.07 11.04 -11.93
C PRO A 341 8.87 10.35 -10.80
N ALA A 342 10.05 9.83 -11.13
CA ALA A 342 10.94 9.05 -10.25
C ALA A 342 10.42 7.65 -9.83
N TYR A 343 9.45 7.07 -10.53
CA TYR A 343 8.96 5.70 -10.25
C TYR A 343 10.07 4.64 -10.35
N GLU A 344 11.13 4.90 -11.10
CA GLU A 344 12.24 3.97 -11.34
C GLU A 344 13.03 3.67 -10.07
N LEU A 345 13.04 4.58 -9.09
CA LEU A 345 13.62 4.32 -7.76
C LEU A 345 12.94 3.11 -7.09
N MET A 346 11.61 3.06 -7.16
CA MET A 346 10.84 1.93 -6.62
C MET A 346 11.10 0.66 -7.42
N LEU A 347 11.14 0.75 -8.75
CA LEU A 347 11.43 -0.37 -9.62
C LEU A 347 12.83 -0.94 -9.35
N ALA A 348 13.84 -0.10 -9.17
CA ALA A 348 15.20 -0.50 -8.79
C ALA A 348 15.20 -1.19 -7.41
N THR A 349 14.45 -0.67 -6.42
CA THR A 349 14.31 -1.32 -5.11
C THR A 349 13.63 -2.69 -5.23
N CYS A 350 12.62 -2.83 -6.07
CA CYS A 350 11.96 -4.11 -6.33
C CYS A 350 12.87 -5.14 -7.01
N SER A 351 13.89 -4.71 -7.76
CA SER A 351 14.78 -5.63 -8.51
C SER A 351 15.56 -6.59 -7.60
N TYR A 352 15.85 -6.19 -6.37
CA TYR A 352 16.57 -7.01 -5.37
C TYR A 352 15.70 -7.35 -4.15
N SER A 353 14.39 -7.13 -4.24
CA SER A 353 13.47 -7.35 -3.13
C SER A 353 12.55 -8.56 -3.38
N LYS A 354 12.02 -9.09 -2.29
CA LYS A 354 10.96 -10.10 -2.29
C LYS A 354 9.64 -9.48 -1.86
N ILE A 355 8.59 -9.77 -2.60
CA ILE A 355 7.25 -9.23 -2.34
C ILE A 355 6.33 -10.34 -1.85
N ILE A 356 5.77 -10.17 -0.68
CA ILE A 356 4.76 -11.05 -0.10
C ILE A 356 3.41 -10.36 -0.27
N ILE A 357 2.46 -10.99 -0.97
CA ILE A 357 1.09 -10.50 -1.10
C ILE A 357 0.17 -11.49 -0.40
N ASP A 358 -0.48 -11.02 0.66
CA ASP A 358 -1.45 -11.82 1.41
C ASP A 358 -2.87 -11.52 0.92
N GLU A 359 -3.67 -12.59 0.76
CA GLU A 359 -5.08 -12.55 0.36
C GLU A 359 -5.33 -11.73 -0.94
N ILE A 360 -4.64 -12.08 -2.03
CA ILE A 360 -4.74 -11.38 -3.33
C ILE A 360 -6.17 -11.28 -3.87
N GLN A 361 -7.05 -12.23 -3.55
CA GLN A 361 -8.44 -12.25 -3.95
C GLN A 361 -9.31 -11.19 -3.26
N ALA A 362 -8.80 -10.55 -2.20
CA ALA A 362 -9.52 -9.49 -1.49
C ALA A 362 -9.48 -8.13 -2.21
N TYR A 363 -8.72 -8.02 -3.29
CA TYR A 363 -8.60 -6.76 -4.05
C TYR A 363 -9.66 -6.64 -5.13
N SER A 364 -10.11 -5.40 -5.37
CA SER A 364 -11.00 -5.06 -6.49
C SER A 364 -10.33 -5.32 -7.84
N PRO A 365 -11.10 -5.53 -8.94
CA PRO A 365 -10.53 -5.87 -10.24
C PRO A 365 -9.52 -4.86 -10.78
N ASP A 366 -9.70 -3.58 -10.54
CA ASP A 366 -8.80 -2.50 -10.93
C ASP A 366 -7.46 -2.56 -10.15
N ILE A 367 -7.52 -2.79 -8.83
CA ILE A 367 -6.32 -2.99 -8.01
C ILE A 367 -5.64 -4.30 -8.40
N LEU A 368 -6.40 -5.38 -8.61
CA LEU A 368 -5.85 -6.68 -9.03
C LEU A 368 -5.11 -6.56 -10.37
N ALA A 369 -5.65 -5.81 -11.33
CA ALA A 369 -4.97 -5.51 -12.60
C ALA A 369 -3.63 -4.80 -12.37
N THR A 370 -3.61 -3.81 -11.46
CA THR A 370 -2.39 -3.08 -11.11
C THR A 370 -1.36 -4.00 -10.42
N LEU A 371 -1.81 -4.89 -9.54
CA LEU A 371 -0.94 -5.87 -8.90
C LEU A 371 -0.31 -6.82 -9.94
N ILE A 372 -1.11 -7.42 -10.81
CA ILE A 372 -0.63 -8.36 -11.83
C ILE A 372 0.32 -7.65 -12.81
N TYR A 373 0.00 -6.43 -13.26
CA TYR A 373 0.90 -5.62 -14.07
C TYR A 373 2.22 -5.35 -13.35
N SER A 374 2.17 -4.99 -12.08
CA SER A 374 3.36 -4.73 -11.27
C SER A 374 4.22 -5.97 -11.04
N LEU A 375 3.58 -7.14 -10.78
CA LEU A 375 4.29 -8.41 -10.63
C LEU A 375 5.04 -8.83 -11.88
N GLN A 376 4.46 -8.54 -13.06
CA GLN A 376 5.15 -8.74 -14.35
C GLN A 376 6.44 -7.90 -14.45
N TRP A 377 6.39 -6.63 -14.01
CA TRP A 377 7.57 -5.77 -13.97
C TRP A 377 8.60 -6.24 -12.95
N ILE A 378 8.15 -6.64 -11.75
CA ILE A 378 9.02 -7.18 -10.70
C ILE A 378 9.79 -8.41 -11.18
N ASP A 379 9.11 -9.34 -11.88
CA ASP A 379 9.79 -10.50 -12.50
C ASP A 379 10.82 -10.09 -13.54
N LYS A 380 10.46 -9.15 -14.43
CA LYS A 380 11.37 -8.65 -15.48
C LYS A 380 12.64 -8.03 -14.92
N VAL A 381 12.56 -7.33 -13.79
CA VAL A 381 13.73 -6.69 -13.15
C VAL A 381 14.49 -7.60 -12.20
N GLY A 382 14.04 -8.83 -11.97
CA GLY A 382 14.75 -9.83 -11.15
C GLY A 382 14.18 -10.08 -9.76
N GLY A 383 13.24 -9.24 -9.30
CA GLY A 383 12.55 -9.42 -8.02
C GLY A 383 11.74 -10.71 -7.96
N LYS A 384 11.33 -11.11 -6.76
CA LYS A 384 10.54 -12.33 -6.54
C LYS A 384 9.27 -12.01 -5.76
N PHE A 385 8.25 -12.86 -5.90
CA PHE A 385 7.03 -12.72 -5.13
C PHE A 385 6.45 -14.06 -4.67
N ILE A 386 5.71 -13.98 -3.58
CA ILE A 386 4.88 -15.06 -3.06
C ILE A 386 3.46 -14.54 -2.84
N LEU A 387 2.48 -15.29 -3.29
CA LEU A 387 1.08 -15.08 -3.01
C LEU A 387 0.63 -16.08 -1.95
N THR A 388 0.07 -15.60 -0.85
CA THR A 388 -0.48 -16.44 0.21
C THR A 388 -1.97 -16.19 0.36
N THR A 389 -2.76 -17.27 0.44
CA THR A 389 -4.20 -17.17 0.57
C THR A 389 -4.81 -18.43 1.16
N ALA A 390 -6.02 -18.33 1.69
CA ALA A 390 -6.80 -19.52 2.07
C ALA A 390 -7.48 -20.15 0.83
N THR A 391 -7.83 -19.35 -0.15
CA THR A 391 -8.50 -19.78 -1.39
C THR A 391 -8.05 -18.90 -2.55
N LEU A 392 -7.76 -19.48 -3.71
CA LEU A 392 -7.39 -18.74 -4.91
C LEU A 392 -8.39 -18.98 -6.04
N PRO A 393 -9.16 -17.99 -6.47
CA PRO A 393 -10.02 -18.10 -7.66
C PRO A 393 -9.22 -18.46 -8.92
N PRO A 394 -9.62 -19.51 -9.67
CA PRO A 394 -8.94 -19.90 -10.90
C PRO A 394 -8.84 -18.80 -11.97
N PHE A 395 -9.79 -17.85 -12.02
CA PHE A 395 -9.71 -16.73 -12.96
C PHE A 395 -8.53 -15.81 -12.63
N ILE A 396 -8.16 -15.61 -11.36
CA ILE A 396 -6.95 -14.84 -10.96
C ILE A 396 -5.69 -15.57 -11.44
N LYS A 397 -5.64 -16.88 -11.23
CA LYS A 397 -4.53 -17.71 -11.70
C LYS A 397 -4.39 -17.64 -13.22
N SER A 398 -5.50 -17.73 -13.96
CA SER A 398 -5.51 -17.61 -15.41
C SER A 398 -4.95 -16.25 -15.90
N TRP A 399 -5.23 -15.17 -15.20
CA TRP A 399 -4.63 -13.88 -15.53
C TRP A 399 -3.14 -13.81 -15.17
N LEU A 400 -2.72 -14.34 -14.05
CA LEU A 400 -1.30 -14.44 -13.71
C LEU A 400 -0.53 -15.23 -14.80
N GLU A 401 -1.02 -16.39 -15.19
CA GLU A 401 -0.42 -17.21 -16.26
C GLU A 401 -0.39 -16.48 -17.60
N LYS A 402 -1.51 -15.84 -17.99
CA LYS A 402 -1.64 -15.08 -19.24
C LYS A 402 -0.63 -13.95 -19.35
N TYR A 403 -0.50 -13.15 -18.30
CA TYR A 403 0.30 -11.92 -18.34
C TYR A 403 1.76 -12.13 -17.94
N MET A 404 2.06 -13.10 -17.11
CA MET A 404 3.45 -13.41 -16.74
C MET A 404 4.15 -14.37 -17.68
N GLY A 405 3.40 -15.16 -18.45
CA GLY A 405 3.96 -16.11 -19.43
C GLY A 405 4.80 -17.24 -18.83
N LYS A 406 4.67 -17.46 -17.52
CA LYS A 406 5.40 -18.49 -16.76
C LYS A 406 4.47 -19.24 -15.82
N SER A 407 4.74 -20.54 -15.62
CA SER A 407 4.12 -21.27 -14.53
C SER A 407 4.72 -20.83 -13.20
N ILE A 408 3.89 -20.38 -12.28
CA ILE A 408 4.27 -20.08 -10.90
C ILE A 408 4.15 -21.38 -10.09
N VAL A 409 5.10 -21.65 -9.21
CA VAL A 409 5.06 -22.85 -8.38
C VAL A 409 3.93 -22.71 -7.38
N GLU A 410 2.94 -23.60 -7.46
CA GLU A 410 1.75 -23.60 -6.61
C GLU A 410 1.71 -24.87 -5.76
N LYS A 411 1.30 -24.71 -4.49
CA LYS A 411 1.02 -25.86 -3.62
C LYS A 411 -0.06 -25.53 -2.61
N GLU A 412 -0.95 -26.53 -2.39
CA GLU A 412 -2.04 -26.47 -1.43
C GLU A 412 -1.69 -27.24 -0.16
N PHE A 413 -2.10 -26.68 1.00
CA PHE A 413 -1.93 -27.25 2.33
C PHE A 413 -3.24 -27.06 3.09
N LEU A 414 -4.12 -28.05 3.07
CA LEU A 414 -5.45 -27.99 3.63
C LEU A 414 -5.55 -28.82 4.90
N LYS A 415 -6.16 -28.23 5.95
CA LYS A 415 -6.54 -28.96 7.14
C LYS A 415 -7.78 -29.82 6.87
N GLU A 416 -7.87 -30.97 7.54
CA GLU A 416 -9.05 -31.83 7.45
C GLU A 416 -10.15 -31.46 8.46
N GLU A 417 -9.86 -30.55 9.39
CA GLU A 417 -10.80 -30.09 10.40
C GLU A 417 -12.08 -29.50 9.81
N ILE A 418 -13.24 -29.98 10.28
CA ILE A 418 -14.53 -29.35 10.03
C ILE A 418 -14.83 -28.42 11.21
N ARG A 419 -15.05 -27.15 10.94
CA ARG A 419 -15.25 -26.11 11.96
C ARG A 419 -16.62 -25.43 11.87
N HIS A 420 -17.33 -25.64 10.78
CA HIS A 420 -18.55 -24.92 10.47
C HIS A 420 -19.68 -25.88 10.11
N HIS A 421 -20.80 -25.77 10.82
CA HIS A 421 -22.08 -26.30 10.45
C HIS A 421 -22.91 -25.15 9.91
N VAL A 422 -23.11 -25.13 8.60
CA VAL A 422 -23.65 -23.98 7.86
C VAL A 422 -25.11 -24.20 7.53
N GLN A 423 -25.95 -23.24 7.87
CA GLN A 423 -27.34 -23.15 7.44
C GLN A 423 -27.47 -22.09 6.35
N LEU A 424 -28.09 -22.43 5.22
CA LEU A 424 -28.44 -21.47 4.16
C LEU A 424 -29.86 -20.92 4.39
N CYS A 425 -29.97 -19.60 4.39
CA CYS A 425 -31.22 -18.88 4.58
C CYS A 425 -31.55 -18.12 3.28
N ASP A 426 -32.50 -18.63 2.48
CA ASP A 426 -32.91 -18.01 1.20
C ASP A 426 -33.85 -16.82 1.40
N ARG A 427 -33.43 -15.89 2.23
CA ARG A 427 -34.11 -14.63 2.55
C ARG A 427 -33.10 -13.57 2.97
N GLU A 428 -33.55 -12.33 3.13
CA GLU A 428 -32.74 -11.25 3.75
C GLU A 428 -32.55 -11.51 5.25
N ILE A 429 -31.45 -10.98 5.82
CA ILE A 429 -31.17 -11.08 7.25
C ILE A 429 -32.18 -10.24 8.05
N VAL A 430 -32.78 -10.86 9.05
CA VAL A 430 -33.71 -10.25 10.00
C VAL A 430 -33.22 -10.47 11.42
N THR A 431 -33.58 -9.56 12.34
CA THR A 431 -33.16 -9.62 13.74
C THR A 431 -33.88 -10.71 14.54
N GLU A 432 -35.08 -11.11 14.08
CA GLU A 432 -35.87 -12.18 14.68
C GLU A 432 -35.10 -13.50 14.77
N ASP A 433 -34.33 -13.86 13.73
CA ASP A 433 -33.51 -15.08 13.73
C ASP A 433 -32.43 -15.06 14.81
N ILE A 434 -31.89 -13.85 15.07
CA ILE A 434 -30.86 -13.65 16.10
C ILE A 434 -31.52 -13.73 17.48
N PHE A 435 -32.72 -13.18 17.65
CA PHE A 435 -33.47 -13.29 18.90
C PHE A 435 -33.84 -14.73 19.22
N GLU A 436 -34.39 -15.49 18.24
CA GLU A 436 -34.71 -16.91 18.41
C GLU A 436 -33.47 -17.72 18.83
N PHE A 437 -32.35 -17.48 18.18
CA PHE A 437 -31.09 -18.13 18.53
C PHE A 437 -30.63 -17.81 19.96
N ILE A 438 -30.75 -16.53 20.36
CA ILE A 438 -30.39 -16.06 21.71
C ILE A 438 -31.26 -16.73 22.75
N ASP A 439 -32.58 -16.75 22.54
CA ASP A 439 -33.54 -17.30 23.51
C ASP A 439 -33.26 -18.79 23.78
N VAL A 440 -32.99 -19.57 22.75
CA VAL A 440 -32.59 -20.98 22.89
C VAL A 440 -31.27 -21.13 23.64
N ASN A 441 -30.35 -20.20 23.49
CA ASN A 441 -28.99 -20.30 24.04
C ASN A 441 -28.74 -19.41 25.28
N ARG A 442 -29.76 -18.74 25.81
CA ARG A 442 -29.65 -17.74 26.88
C ARG A 442 -29.03 -18.29 28.17
N GLY A 443 -29.22 -19.59 28.42
CA GLY A 443 -28.67 -20.30 29.58
C GLY A 443 -27.15 -20.53 29.54
N ARG A 444 -26.46 -20.28 28.44
CA ARG A 444 -25.00 -20.47 28.35
C ARG A 444 -24.29 -19.41 29.20
N GLU A 445 -23.17 -19.80 29.85
CA GLU A 445 -22.33 -18.86 30.60
C GLU A 445 -21.64 -17.83 29.71
N SER A 446 -21.31 -18.22 28.48
CA SER A 446 -20.66 -17.39 27.47
C SER A 446 -21.34 -17.58 26.11
N LEU A 447 -21.58 -16.49 25.41
CA LEU A 447 -22.16 -16.51 24.08
C LEU A 447 -21.63 -15.33 23.27
N LYS A 448 -20.76 -15.62 22.31
CA LYS A 448 -20.18 -14.61 21.42
C LYS A 448 -20.76 -14.75 20.02
N ILE A 449 -21.59 -13.79 19.62
CA ILE A 449 -22.26 -13.78 18.32
C ILE A 449 -21.63 -12.68 17.46
N LEU A 450 -21.26 -13.03 16.22
CA LEU A 450 -20.82 -12.11 15.19
C LEU A 450 -21.89 -12.03 14.10
N VAL A 451 -22.35 -10.82 13.79
CA VAL A 451 -23.26 -10.54 12.69
C VAL A 451 -22.52 -9.73 11.64
N VAL A 452 -22.35 -10.25 10.42
CA VAL A 452 -21.62 -9.56 9.35
C VAL A 452 -22.56 -9.25 8.19
N VAL A 453 -22.68 -7.96 7.89
CA VAL A 453 -23.55 -7.48 6.82
C VAL A 453 -22.80 -6.63 5.80
N ASN A 454 -23.38 -6.47 4.61
CA ASN A 454 -22.67 -5.85 3.48
C ASN A 454 -22.69 -4.31 3.53
N THR A 455 -23.57 -3.68 4.35
CA THR A 455 -23.67 -2.22 4.41
C THR A 455 -23.63 -1.69 5.83
N VAL A 456 -23.12 -0.48 5.98
CA VAL A 456 -23.15 0.25 7.26
C VAL A 456 -24.60 0.49 7.72
N ARG A 457 -25.51 0.78 6.79
CA ARG A 457 -26.93 1.02 7.09
C ARG A 457 -27.59 -0.22 7.71
N THR A 458 -27.38 -1.40 7.12
CA THR A 458 -27.89 -2.66 7.66
C THR A 458 -27.29 -2.94 9.04
N ALA A 459 -25.98 -2.70 9.21
CA ALA A 459 -25.33 -2.87 10.50
C ALA A 459 -25.91 -1.96 11.60
N GLN A 460 -26.13 -0.69 11.28
CA GLN A 460 -26.72 0.28 12.20
C GLN A 460 -28.18 -0.06 12.53
N ARG A 461 -28.98 -0.53 11.56
CA ARG A 461 -30.36 -0.99 11.78
C ARG A 461 -30.39 -2.19 12.74
N ILE A 462 -29.67 -3.25 12.42
CA ILE A 462 -29.61 -4.46 13.25
C ILE A 462 -29.09 -4.13 14.67
N TYR A 463 -28.07 -3.28 14.79
CA TYR A 463 -27.57 -2.84 16.09
C TYR A 463 -28.66 -2.15 16.93
N LYS A 464 -29.44 -1.21 16.34
CA LYS A 464 -30.51 -0.51 17.04
C LYS A 464 -31.60 -1.48 17.50
N GLU A 465 -32.11 -2.33 16.59
CA GLU A 465 -33.13 -3.32 16.87
C GLU A 465 -32.73 -4.30 17.97
N LEU A 466 -31.47 -4.81 17.93
CA LEU A 466 -30.93 -5.67 18.97
C LEU A 466 -30.80 -4.94 20.32
N ARG A 467 -30.27 -3.70 20.29
CA ARG A 467 -30.04 -2.91 21.50
C ARG A 467 -31.33 -2.55 22.23
N GLU A 468 -32.42 -2.32 21.49
CA GLU A 468 -33.73 -1.95 22.04
C GLU A 468 -34.49 -3.16 22.63
N ASN A 469 -34.25 -4.37 22.10
CA ASN A 469 -35.07 -5.56 22.45
C ASN A 469 -34.31 -6.62 23.24
N ILE A 470 -32.98 -6.55 23.36
CA ILE A 470 -32.17 -7.47 24.19
C ILE A 470 -32.02 -6.85 25.59
N GLY A 471 -32.22 -7.65 26.62
CA GLY A 471 -31.99 -7.26 28.02
C GLY A 471 -30.48 -6.96 28.29
N ASP A 472 -30.21 -6.33 29.43
CA ASP A 472 -28.88 -5.88 29.84
C ASP A 472 -27.86 -7.01 30.10
N ASP A 473 -28.32 -8.28 30.06
CA ASP A 473 -27.45 -9.47 30.23
C ASP A 473 -26.55 -9.76 29.03
N ILE A 474 -26.80 -9.16 27.87
CA ILE A 474 -26.01 -9.30 26.65
C ILE A 474 -25.60 -7.94 26.10
N VAL A 475 -24.31 -7.72 25.93
CA VAL A 475 -23.78 -6.46 25.40
C VAL A 475 -23.83 -6.47 23.88
N VAL A 476 -24.47 -5.47 23.27
CA VAL A 476 -24.52 -5.30 21.81
C VAL A 476 -23.59 -4.16 21.38
N LYS A 477 -22.75 -4.42 20.41
CA LYS A 477 -21.76 -3.46 19.86
C LYS A 477 -21.78 -3.48 18.33
N VAL A 478 -21.28 -2.40 17.71
CA VAL A 478 -21.20 -2.30 16.25
C VAL A 478 -19.83 -1.76 15.79
N LEU A 479 -19.33 -2.29 14.66
CA LEU A 479 -18.07 -1.87 14.04
C LEU A 479 -18.21 -1.72 12.52
N HIS A 480 -17.94 -0.52 12.00
CA HIS A 480 -17.94 -0.21 10.56
C HIS A 480 -17.06 1.01 10.24
N SER A 481 -17.00 1.41 8.98
CA SER A 481 -16.10 2.47 8.49
C SER A 481 -16.52 3.90 8.87
N ARG A 482 -17.76 4.14 9.41
CA ARG A 482 -18.30 5.49 9.67
C ARG A 482 -18.12 5.93 11.13
N PHE A 483 -17.02 5.56 11.76
CA PHE A 483 -16.55 6.10 13.03
C PHE A 483 -15.40 7.06 12.81
N THR A 484 -15.21 8.03 13.72
CA THR A 484 -13.98 8.81 13.78
C THR A 484 -12.79 7.87 14.00
N VAL A 485 -11.59 8.34 13.66
CA VAL A 485 -10.35 7.54 13.87
C VAL A 485 -10.26 7.10 15.33
N GLN A 486 -10.51 7.99 16.29
CA GLN A 486 -10.50 7.67 17.72
C GLN A 486 -11.48 6.57 18.09
N ASP A 487 -12.77 6.75 17.77
CA ASP A 487 -13.78 5.78 18.16
C ASP A 487 -13.62 4.44 17.45
N ARG A 488 -13.15 4.47 16.21
CA ARG A 488 -12.84 3.25 15.45
C ARG A 488 -11.72 2.45 16.09
N ASN A 489 -10.62 3.10 16.47
CA ASN A 489 -9.51 2.43 17.15
C ASN A 489 -9.95 1.78 18.47
N LEU A 490 -10.77 2.46 19.27
CA LEU A 490 -11.34 1.90 20.50
C LEU A 490 -12.19 0.67 20.23
N LYS A 491 -13.05 0.71 19.20
CA LYS A 491 -13.91 -0.42 18.84
C LYS A 491 -13.10 -1.60 18.24
N GLU A 492 -12.05 -1.34 17.48
CA GLU A 492 -11.13 -2.38 16.99
C GLU A 492 -10.40 -3.07 18.16
N GLU A 493 -9.99 -2.33 19.18
CA GLU A 493 -9.43 -2.90 20.40
C GLU A 493 -10.47 -3.72 21.20
N GLU A 494 -11.69 -3.18 21.35
CA GLU A 494 -12.78 -3.88 22.04
C GLU A 494 -13.15 -5.20 21.37
N ILE A 495 -13.28 -5.24 20.03
CA ILE A 495 -13.64 -6.49 19.32
C ILE A 495 -12.52 -7.54 19.41
N LEU A 496 -11.25 -7.12 19.44
CA LEU A 496 -10.13 -8.02 19.69
C LEU A 496 -10.18 -8.64 21.08
N ASN A 497 -10.50 -7.84 22.10
CA ASN A 497 -10.63 -8.30 23.47
C ASN A 497 -11.84 -9.21 23.66
N ASP A 498 -13.01 -8.83 23.14
CA ASP A 498 -14.25 -9.63 23.24
C ASP A 498 -14.17 -10.91 22.38
N GLY A 499 -13.51 -10.84 21.21
CA GLY A 499 -13.28 -11.96 20.30
C GLY A 499 -12.15 -12.89 20.73
N ALA A 500 -11.37 -12.54 21.76
CA ALA A 500 -10.30 -13.41 22.25
C ALA A 500 -10.87 -14.77 22.72
N THR A 501 -10.14 -15.86 22.45
CA THR A 501 -10.59 -17.23 22.83
C THR A 501 -10.80 -17.39 24.35
N ALA A 502 -10.02 -16.67 25.15
CA ALA A 502 -10.12 -16.71 26.61
C ALA A 502 -11.30 -15.88 27.17
N CYS A 503 -11.92 -15.03 26.34
CA CYS A 503 -13.03 -14.18 26.77
C CYS A 503 -14.31 -15.02 26.96
N LYS A 504 -14.89 -14.94 28.17
CA LYS A 504 -16.14 -15.60 28.57
C LYS A 504 -17.22 -14.55 28.83
N LYS A 505 -17.70 -13.89 27.78
CA LYS A 505 -18.75 -12.88 27.86
C LYS A 505 -19.95 -13.29 27.01
N LYS A 506 -21.11 -12.66 27.32
CA LYS A 506 -22.26 -12.64 26.40
C LYS A 506 -22.19 -11.33 25.61
N VAL A 507 -21.80 -11.42 24.33
CA VAL A 507 -21.63 -10.24 23.49
C VAL A 507 -22.04 -10.52 22.05
N ILE A 508 -22.69 -9.52 21.45
CA ILE A 508 -23.03 -9.51 20.03
C ILE A 508 -22.26 -8.36 19.37
N TRP A 509 -21.52 -8.69 18.37
CA TRP A 509 -20.90 -7.70 17.48
C TRP A 509 -21.59 -7.70 16.13
N VAL A 510 -22.13 -6.55 15.76
CA VAL A 510 -22.61 -6.31 14.40
C VAL A 510 -21.51 -5.59 13.62
N ALA A 511 -21.13 -6.10 12.47
CA ALA A 511 -20.01 -5.54 11.71
C ALA A 511 -20.27 -5.55 10.21
N THR A 512 -19.50 -4.76 9.48
CA THR A 512 -19.39 -4.87 8.02
C THR A 512 -18.11 -5.63 7.63
N GLN A 513 -17.68 -5.54 6.38
CA GLN A 513 -16.48 -6.22 5.85
C GLN A 513 -15.18 -5.90 6.62
N VAL A 514 -15.19 -4.92 7.52
CA VAL A 514 -14.01 -4.57 8.34
C VAL A 514 -13.45 -5.74 9.15
N VAL A 515 -14.26 -6.77 9.46
CA VAL A 515 -13.85 -7.97 10.20
C VAL A 515 -13.29 -9.09 9.30
N GLU A 516 -13.41 -8.98 7.98
CA GLU A 516 -12.84 -9.95 7.03
C GLU A 516 -11.31 -9.91 7.05
N ALA A 517 -10.73 -8.74 7.32
CA ALA A 517 -9.28 -8.59 7.44
C ALA A 517 -8.73 -9.33 8.68
N SER A 518 -7.45 -9.61 8.66
CA SER A 518 -6.63 -10.41 9.56
C SER A 518 -6.76 -10.14 11.08
N LEU A 519 -7.97 -9.93 11.58
CA LEU A 519 -8.24 -9.84 13.01
C LEU A 519 -8.15 -11.22 13.65
N ASP A 520 -7.49 -11.32 14.79
CA ASP A 520 -7.41 -12.57 15.57
C ASP A 520 -8.59 -12.69 16.54
N ILE A 521 -9.79 -12.86 15.98
CA ILE A 521 -11.06 -13.00 16.72
C ILE A 521 -11.65 -14.39 16.49
N ASP A 522 -12.35 -14.91 17.51
CA ASP A 522 -12.96 -16.24 17.53
C ASP A 522 -14.33 -16.20 18.21
N PHE A 523 -15.39 -16.07 17.42
CA PHE A 523 -16.79 -16.04 17.85
C PHE A 523 -17.38 -17.46 17.87
N ASP A 524 -18.47 -17.63 18.62
CA ASP A 524 -19.16 -18.93 18.75
C ASP A 524 -20.08 -19.18 17.57
N VAL A 525 -20.76 -18.12 17.13
CA VAL A 525 -21.77 -18.16 16.07
C VAL A 525 -21.61 -16.99 15.13
N LEU A 526 -21.88 -17.21 13.84
CA LEU A 526 -21.85 -16.24 12.79
C LEU A 526 -23.19 -16.16 12.05
N PHE A 527 -23.79 -14.97 12.00
CA PHE A 527 -24.86 -14.61 11.07
C PHE A 527 -24.25 -13.73 9.98
N THR A 528 -24.44 -14.07 8.72
CA THR A 528 -23.80 -13.27 7.65
C THR A 528 -24.65 -13.16 6.39
N GLU A 529 -24.72 -11.96 5.81
CA GLU A 529 -25.15 -11.81 4.42
C GLU A 529 -24.08 -12.40 3.48
N LEU A 530 -24.51 -13.02 2.39
CA LEU A 530 -23.61 -13.42 1.31
C LEU A 530 -23.10 -12.15 0.58
N SER A 531 -21.81 -12.11 0.26
CA SER A 531 -21.20 -11.17 -0.69
C SER A 531 -20.71 -11.93 -1.94
N ASP A 532 -19.67 -12.70 -1.78
CA ASP A 532 -19.15 -13.73 -2.67
C ASP A 532 -18.52 -14.83 -1.82
N LEU A 533 -18.09 -15.93 -2.44
CA LEU A 533 -17.47 -17.04 -1.69
C LEU A 533 -16.18 -16.64 -0.98
N SER A 534 -15.38 -15.75 -1.58
CA SER A 534 -14.10 -15.33 -0.99
C SER A 534 -14.33 -14.54 0.30
N GLY A 535 -15.23 -13.57 0.26
CA GLY A 535 -15.65 -12.81 1.44
C GLY A 535 -16.32 -13.69 2.49
N LEU A 536 -17.22 -14.59 2.08
CA LEU A 536 -17.87 -15.53 2.99
C LEU A 536 -16.83 -16.38 3.73
N PHE A 537 -15.87 -16.98 3.05
CA PHE A 537 -14.87 -17.85 3.69
C PHE A 537 -13.93 -17.09 4.64
N GLN A 538 -13.66 -15.81 4.36
CA GLN A 538 -12.95 -14.94 5.30
C GLN A 538 -13.77 -14.68 6.57
N ARG A 539 -15.10 -14.47 6.45
CA ARG A 539 -16.04 -14.32 7.59
C ARG A 539 -16.14 -15.61 8.41
N LEU A 540 -16.26 -16.77 7.75
CA LEU A 540 -16.24 -18.07 8.40
C LEU A 540 -14.98 -18.26 9.23
N GLY A 541 -13.86 -17.76 8.76
CA GLY A 541 -12.58 -17.78 9.49
C GLY A 541 -12.59 -16.98 10.82
N ARG A 542 -13.68 -16.28 11.18
CA ARG A 542 -13.88 -15.56 12.45
C ARG A 542 -14.79 -16.33 13.42
N CYS A 543 -15.38 -17.43 12.98
CA CYS A 543 -16.26 -18.29 13.77
C CYS A 543 -15.56 -19.63 14.00
N ASN A 544 -15.56 -20.13 15.25
CA ASN A 544 -14.89 -21.38 15.62
C ASN A 544 -13.48 -21.54 15.00
N ARG A 545 -12.72 -20.42 15.03
CA ARG A 545 -11.44 -20.29 14.33
C ARG A 545 -10.44 -21.38 14.69
N LYS A 546 -10.48 -21.84 15.95
CA LYS A 546 -9.57 -22.87 16.47
C LYS A 546 -10.14 -24.29 16.38
N GLY A 547 -11.36 -24.47 15.89
CA GLY A 547 -12.02 -25.76 15.76
C GLY A 547 -12.32 -26.45 17.10
N LYS A 548 -12.34 -25.72 18.23
CA LYS A 548 -12.50 -26.29 19.58
C LYS A 548 -13.93 -26.24 20.11
N LYS A 549 -14.85 -25.60 19.38
CA LYS A 549 -16.25 -25.44 19.77
C LYS A 549 -17.09 -26.53 19.10
N SER A 550 -18.15 -27.00 19.78
CA SER A 550 -19.10 -27.96 19.19
C SER A 550 -19.74 -27.38 17.92
N ILE A 551 -19.96 -28.28 16.96
CA ILE A 551 -20.68 -28.06 15.70
C ILE A 551 -21.84 -29.07 15.54
N ASP A 552 -22.33 -29.64 16.66
CA ASP A 552 -23.50 -30.55 16.66
C ASP A 552 -24.76 -29.79 16.21
N ALA A 553 -24.83 -28.50 16.47
CA ALA A 553 -25.82 -27.57 15.92
C ALA A 553 -25.14 -26.54 15.00
N GLU A 554 -25.94 -25.89 14.17
CA GLU A 554 -25.48 -24.86 13.25
C GLU A 554 -24.80 -23.72 14.02
N ASN A 555 -23.62 -23.35 13.57
CA ASN A 555 -22.86 -22.22 14.09
C ASN A 555 -22.63 -21.13 13.05
N VAL A 556 -23.11 -21.28 11.82
CA VAL A 556 -23.05 -20.30 10.74
C VAL A 556 -24.36 -20.23 10.00
N PHE A 557 -24.93 -19.04 9.90
CA PHE A 557 -26.17 -18.73 9.19
C PHE A 557 -25.85 -17.80 8.02
N VAL A 558 -26.06 -18.24 6.76
CA VAL A 558 -25.73 -17.50 5.56
C VAL A 558 -27.00 -17.06 4.83
N TYR A 559 -27.24 -15.76 4.78
CA TYR A 559 -28.40 -15.16 4.10
C TYR A 559 -28.07 -14.88 2.66
N THR A 560 -28.77 -15.53 1.73
CA THR A 560 -28.47 -15.57 0.30
C THR A 560 -29.33 -14.59 -0.52
N VAL A 561 -30.09 -13.73 0.11
CA VAL A 561 -30.85 -12.65 -0.54
C VAL A 561 -30.39 -11.32 0.00
N ILE A 562 -30.10 -10.37 -0.91
CA ILE A 562 -29.70 -9.01 -0.59
C ILE A 562 -30.49 -8.01 -1.42
N PRO A 563 -30.68 -6.76 -0.97
CA PRO A 563 -31.34 -5.74 -1.76
C PRO A 563 -30.66 -5.48 -3.11
N ARG A 564 -31.43 -5.43 -4.20
CA ARG A 564 -30.91 -5.18 -5.56
C ARG A 564 -30.07 -3.91 -5.70
N ALA A 565 -30.32 -2.91 -4.86
CA ALA A 565 -29.55 -1.67 -4.83
C ALA A 565 -28.07 -1.87 -4.45
N LEU A 566 -27.71 -3.03 -3.89
CA LEU A 566 -26.33 -3.37 -3.53
C LEU A 566 -25.53 -3.89 -4.73
N TYR A 567 -26.19 -4.33 -5.78
CA TYR A 567 -25.50 -4.77 -6.97
C TYR A 567 -24.84 -3.60 -7.69
N ARG A 568 -23.59 -3.82 -8.09
CA ARG A 568 -22.78 -2.85 -8.81
C ARG A 568 -23.35 -2.65 -10.20
N LYS A 569 -23.49 -1.39 -10.60
CA LYS A 569 -23.91 -1.03 -11.97
C LYS A 569 -22.72 -0.42 -12.68
N SER A 570 -22.45 -0.85 -13.91
CA SER A 570 -21.47 -0.19 -14.76
C SER A 570 -21.98 1.23 -15.04
N SER A 571 -21.18 2.22 -14.72
CA SER A 571 -21.52 3.60 -15.01
C SER A 571 -21.61 3.82 -16.51
N GLU A 572 -22.64 4.51 -16.98
CA GLU A 572 -22.63 5.20 -18.25
C GLU A 572 -21.32 5.97 -18.41
N LYS A 573 -20.79 6.07 -19.61
CA LYS A 573 -19.44 6.51 -20.02
C LYS A 573 -18.80 7.72 -19.32
N ASN A 574 -19.46 8.41 -18.38
CA ASN A 574 -18.99 9.65 -17.74
C ASN A 574 -19.22 9.77 -16.23
N SER A 575 -19.59 8.73 -15.48
CA SER A 575 -19.74 8.84 -14.04
C SER A 575 -18.63 8.10 -13.30
N TYR A 576 -17.74 8.85 -12.65
CA TYR A 576 -16.71 8.33 -11.73
C TYR A 576 -17.28 7.69 -10.46
N ILE A 577 -18.61 7.63 -10.31
CA ILE A 577 -19.30 7.09 -9.15
C ILE A 577 -19.81 5.69 -9.50
N LYS A 578 -19.05 4.66 -9.14
CA LYS A 578 -19.51 3.28 -9.21
C LYS A 578 -20.65 3.11 -8.17
N LYS A 579 -21.86 2.83 -8.62
CA LYS A 579 -23.02 2.55 -7.74
C LYS A 579 -23.05 1.06 -7.39
N GLY A 580 -23.27 0.74 -6.11
CA GLY A 580 -23.29 -0.62 -5.59
C GLY A 580 -21.92 -1.18 -5.20
N LEU A 581 -21.92 -2.23 -4.40
CA LEU A 581 -20.73 -2.82 -3.78
C LEU A 581 -20.41 -4.20 -4.32
N ILE A 582 -21.39 -4.96 -4.78
CA ILE A 582 -21.32 -6.40 -5.07
C ILE A 582 -21.53 -6.63 -6.56
N PHE A 583 -20.63 -7.39 -7.18
CA PHE A 583 -20.85 -7.86 -8.56
C PHE A 583 -21.93 -8.93 -8.56
N GLU A 584 -23.04 -8.69 -9.29
CA GLU A 584 -24.19 -9.60 -9.35
C GLU A 584 -23.76 -10.96 -9.91
N SER A 585 -22.89 -11.00 -10.91
CA SER A 585 -22.33 -12.23 -11.48
C SER A 585 -21.60 -13.08 -10.43
N LEU A 586 -20.73 -12.49 -9.61
CA LEU A 586 -20.02 -13.21 -8.55
C LEU A 586 -20.94 -13.64 -7.42
N PHE A 587 -21.93 -12.82 -7.08
CA PHE A 587 -22.92 -13.15 -6.04
C PHE A 587 -23.77 -14.37 -6.47
N GLU A 588 -24.35 -14.35 -7.66
CA GLU A 588 -25.20 -15.43 -8.17
C GLU A 588 -24.38 -16.72 -8.41
N LEU A 589 -23.14 -16.58 -8.86
CA LEU A 589 -22.21 -17.70 -8.97
C LEU A 589 -21.90 -18.33 -7.61
N SER A 590 -21.71 -17.50 -6.59
CA SER A 590 -21.49 -17.93 -5.21
C SER A 590 -22.72 -18.62 -4.61
N LYS A 591 -23.90 -18.05 -4.82
CA LYS A 591 -25.17 -18.62 -4.41
C LYS A 591 -25.38 -20.00 -5.04
N THR A 592 -25.15 -20.12 -6.36
CA THR A 592 -25.25 -21.39 -7.08
C THR A 592 -24.26 -22.45 -6.51
N ALA A 593 -23.04 -22.03 -6.21
CA ALA A 593 -22.03 -22.92 -5.63
C ALA A 593 -22.43 -23.46 -4.27
N LEU A 594 -22.99 -22.62 -3.39
CA LEU A 594 -23.47 -22.99 -2.06
C LEU A 594 -24.66 -23.96 -2.12
N HIS A 595 -25.64 -23.70 -2.99
CA HIS A 595 -26.79 -24.61 -3.15
C HIS A 595 -26.35 -25.98 -3.71
N ASN A 596 -25.43 -26.00 -4.66
CA ASN A 596 -24.91 -27.28 -5.21
C ASN A 596 -24.01 -28.01 -4.19
N TRP A 597 -23.28 -27.29 -3.33
CA TRP A 597 -22.52 -27.91 -2.25
C TRP A 597 -23.43 -28.59 -1.22
N SER A 598 -24.50 -27.95 -0.85
CA SER A 598 -25.46 -28.50 0.14
C SER A 598 -26.32 -29.62 -0.45
N ASP A 599 -26.21 -29.93 -1.74
CA ASP A 599 -27.04 -30.94 -2.44
C ASP A 599 -28.55 -30.71 -2.25
N GLY A 600 -28.93 -29.43 -2.22
CA GLY A 600 -30.32 -28.99 -2.00
C GLY A 600 -30.81 -29.05 -0.55
N ARG A 601 -29.95 -29.45 0.40
CA ARG A 601 -30.28 -29.34 1.84
C ARG A 601 -30.08 -27.90 2.31
N ILE A 602 -30.77 -27.55 3.39
CA ILE A 602 -30.67 -26.21 3.99
C ILE A 602 -29.44 -26.06 4.89
N ASP A 603 -28.80 -27.17 5.30
CA ASP A 603 -27.67 -27.21 6.23
C ASP A 603 -26.61 -28.23 5.85
N GLY A 604 -25.41 -28.08 6.37
CA GLY A 604 -24.32 -29.03 6.15
C GLY A 604 -23.01 -28.68 6.84
N MET A 605 -22.21 -29.72 7.08
CA MET A 605 -20.86 -29.60 7.61
C MET A 605 -19.89 -29.18 6.50
N MET A 606 -19.27 -28.00 6.63
CA MET A 606 -18.38 -27.44 5.61
C MET A 606 -16.91 -27.60 6.01
N SER A 607 -16.18 -28.38 5.22
CA SER A 607 -14.73 -28.55 5.37
C SER A 607 -13.93 -27.50 4.58
N GLU A 608 -12.63 -27.38 4.87
CA GLU A 608 -11.72 -26.55 4.07
C GLU A 608 -11.58 -27.06 2.62
N LYS A 609 -11.69 -28.40 2.43
CA LYS A 609 -11.70 -29.00 1.08
C LYS A 609 -12.95 -28.59 0.29
N ASP A 610 -14.12 -28.51 0.94
CA ASP A 610 -15.36 -28.06 0.28
C ASP A 610 -15.25 -26.60 -0.18
N LYS A 611 -14.68 -25.73 0.65
CA LYS A 611 -14.45 -24.33 0.29
C LYS A 611 -13.56 -24.20 -0.95
N ASN A 612 -12.43 -24.89 -0.97
CA ASN A 612 -11.52 -24.90 -2.10
C ASN A 612 -12.17 -25.53 -3.34
N ARG A 613 -12.93 -26.61 -3.20
CA ARG A 613 -13.66 -27.24 -4.28
C ARG A 613 -14.70 -26.30 -4.90
N MET A 614 -15.45 -25.57 -4.08
CA MET A 614 -16.40 -24.55 -4.59
C MET A 614 -15.69 -23.48 -5.38
N ILE A 615 -14.62 -22.88 -4.85
CA ILE A 615 -13.83 -21.87 -5.56
C ILE A 615 -13.25 -22.43 -6.86
N SER A 616 -12.57 -23.58 -6.82
CA SER A 616 -11.93 -24.18 -8.00
C SER A 616 -12.92 -24.59 -9.08
N THR A 617 -14.14 -24.98 -8.71
CA THR A 617 -15.16 -25.44 -9.63
C THR A 617 -15.94 -24.26 -10.24
N TYR A 618 -16.27 -23.24 -9.45
CA TYR A 618 -17.19 -22.18 -9.87
C TYR A 618 -16.49 -20.89 -10.27
N PHE A 619 -15.33 -20.53 -9.69
CA PHE A 619 -14.65 -19.28 -9.96
C PHE A 619 -13.63 -19.41 -11.11
N THR A 620 -13.99 -20.18 -12.17
CA THR A 620 -13.24 -20.23 -13.42
C THR A 620 -13.58 -19.03 -14.32
N LEU A 621 -12.65 -18.65 -15.20
CA LEU A 621 -12.87 -17.53 -16.12
C LEU A 621 -14.08 -17.77 -17.04
N ASP A 622 -14.30 -19.01 -17.49
CA ASP A 622 -15.41 -19.33 -18.39
C ASP A 622 -16.77 -19.22 -17.68
N LYS A 623 -16.88 -19.70 -16.44
CA LYS A 623 -18.11 -19.54 -15.68
C LYS A 623 -18.36 -18.09 -15.29
N LEU A 624 -17.33 -17.34 -14.98
CA LEU A 624 -17.48 -15.92 -14.70
C LEU A 624 -17.99 -15.17 -15.95
N LYS A 625 -17.47 -15.47 -17.14
CA LYS A 625 -17.99 -14.93 -18.41
C LYS A 625 -19.46 -15.29 -18.64
N GLU A 626 -19.81 -16.56 -18.45
CA GLU A 626 -21.20 -17.04 -18.58
C GLU A 626 -22.16 -16.26 -17.67
N TYR A 627 -21.76 -16.01 -16.43
CA TYR A 627 -22.58 -15.27 -15.48
C TYR A 627 -22.62 -13.78 -15.76
N GLU A 628 -21.54 -13.18 -16.26
CA GLU A 628 -21.56 -11.78 -16.73
C GLU A 628 -22.43 -11.55 -17.96
N GLU A 629 -22.56 -12.55 -18.83
CA GLU A 629 -23.53 -12.51 -19.95
C GLU A 629 -24.99 -12.53 -19.44
N ARG A 630 -25.27 -13.25 -18.34
CA ARG A 630 -26.61 -13.30 -17.72
C ARG A 630 -26.91 -12.04 -16.89
N TYR A 631 -25.87 -11.43 -16.30
CA TYR A 631 -25.98 -10.27 -15.40
C TYR A 631 -25.07 -9.14 -15.92
N PRO A 632 -25.44 -8.47 -17.03
CA PRO A 632 -24.56 -7.56 -17.76
C PRO A 632 -24.41 -6.17 -17.15
N ASP A 633 -25.13 -5.85 -16.07
CA ASP A 633 -25.12 -4.53 -15.44
C ASP A 633 -23.72 -4.13 -14.89
N SER A 634 -22.88 -5.12 -14.59
CA SER A 634 -21.47 -4.91 -14.24
C SER A 634 -20.61 -6.10 -14.66
N SER A 635 -19.37 -5.85 -15.05
CA SER A 635 -18.43 -6.89 -15.43
C SER A 635 -17.12 -6.75 -14.67
N TYR A 636 -16.81 -7.75 -13.86
CA TYR A 636 -15.54 -7.87 -13.13
C TYR A 636 -14.37 -8.02 -14.13
N ILE A 637 -14.59 -8.82 -15.19
CA ILE A 637 -13.59 -9.07 -16.22
C ILE A 637 -13.26 -7.78 -16.97
N ARG A 638 -14.29 -7.03 -17.42
CA ARG A 638 -14.10 -5.77 -18.15
C ARG A 638 -13.38 -4.73 -17.28
N GLU A 639 -13.76 -4.58 -16.01
CA GLU A 639 -13.08 -3.63 -15.12
C GLU A 639 -11.60 -3.98 -14.95
N PHE A 640 -11.27 -5.27 -14.84
CA PHE A 640 -9.89 -5.73 -14.79
C PHE A 640 -9.13 -5.43 -16.09
N GLU A 641 -9.71 -5.80 -17.25
CA GLU A 641 -9.05 -5.65 -18.55
C GLU A 641 -8.88 -4.18 -18.95
N ASP A 642 -9.86 -3.33 -18.64
CA ASP A 642 -9.77 -1.88 -18.90
C ASP A 642 -8.69 -1.22 -18.04
N ALA A 643 -8.62 -1.59 -16.76
CA ALA A 643 -7.55 -1.11 -15.88
C ALA A 643 -6.17 -1.56 -16.36
N TYR A 644 -6.02 -2.84 -16.74
CA TYR A 644 -4.76 -3.39 -17.20
C TYR A 644 -4.29 -2.70 -18.49
N ARG A 645 -5.17 -2.56 -19.50
CA ARG A 645 -4.90 -1.85 -20.77
C ARG A 645 -4.58 -0.37 -20.53
N GLY A 646 -5.26 0.25 -19.55
CA GLY A 646 -4.96 1.61 -19.12
C GLY A 646 -3.51 1.78 -18.70
N LEU A 647 -3.00 0.86 -17.85
CA LEU A 647 -1.61 0.87 -17.38
C LEU A 647 -0.59 0.64 -18.52
N GLU A 648 -0.89 -0.26 -19.45
CA GLU A 648 -0.03 -0.49 -20.62
C GLU A 648 0.11 0.77 -21.50
N SER A 649 -0.96 1.56 -21.62
CA SER A 649 -0.98 2.75 -22.45
C SER A 649 -0.37 4.01 -21.82
N LEU A 650 -0.09 3.99 -20.50
CA LEU A 650 0.49 5.13 -19.78
C LEU A 650 1.92 5.42 -20.23
N ARG A 651 2.20 6.70 -20.45
CA ARG A 651 3.55 7.21 -20.69
C ARG A 651 4.19 7.69 -19.39
N THR A 652 5.51 7.63 -19.33
CA THR A 652 6.29 8.11 -18.18
C THR A 652 6.01 9.60 -17.94
N GLY A 653 5.77 9.97 -16.69
CA GLY A 653 5.51 11.35 -16.28
C GLY A 653 4.15 11.92 -16.69
N GLN A 654 3.25 11.10 -17.27
CA GLN A 654 1.90 11.54 -17.63
C GLN A 654 1.05 11.87 -16.40
N LEU A 655 1.30 11.19 -15.28
CA LEU A 655 0.63 11.40 -14.00
C LEU A 655 1.64 11.90 -12.96
N THR A 656 1.21 12.80 -12.10
CA THR A 656 1.95 13.17 -10.89
C THR A 656 1.87 12.05 -9.85
N LEU A 657 2.72 12.07 -8.85
CA LEU A 657 2.67 11.11 -7.72
C LEU A 657 1.31 11.13 -7.00
N ASP A 658 0.71 12.30 -6.85
CA ASP A 658 -0.61 12.45 -6.20
C ASP A 658 -1.73 11.85 -7.07
N GLU A 659 -1.71 12.10 -8.37
CA GLU A 659 -2.65 11.50 -9.33
C GLU A 659 -2.47 9.97 -9.41
N ALA A 660 -1.25 9.47 -9.45
CA ALA A 660 -0.96 8.04 -9.40
C ALA A 660 -1.51 7.39 -8.11
N THR A 661 -1.34 8.05 -6.97
CA THR A 661 -1.86 7.57 -5.68
C THR A 661 -3.40 7.57 -5.66
N LYS A 662 -4.02 8.62 -6.18
CA LYS A 662 -5.49 8.72 -6.31
C LYS A 662 -6.04 7.67 -7.27
N SER A 663 -5.39 7.47 -8.41
CA SER A 663 -5.77 6.46 -9.41
C SER A 663 -5.66 5.04 -8.85
N PHE A 664 -4.58 4.74 -8.10
CA PHE A 664 -4.41 3.44 -7.47
C PHE A 664 -5.55 3.12 -6.49
N ARG A 665 -5.93 4.08 -5.67
CA ARG A 665 -6.95 3.87 -4.63
C ARG A 665 -8.38 4.02 -5.13
N ASN A 666 -8.57 4.59 -6.32
CA ASN A 666 -9.89 5.00 -6.86
C ASN A 666 -10.70 5.80 -5.81
N ILE A 667 -10.00 6.69 -5.07
CA ILE A 667 -10.55 7.37 -3.88
C ILE A 667 -11.47 8.49 -4.33
N THR A 668 -12.74 8.26 -4.15
CA THR A 668 -13.77 9.31 -4.19
C THR A 668 -14.21 9.75 -2.79
N SER A 669 -13.42 9.42 -1.76
CA SER A 669 -13.75 9.69 -0.37
C SER A 669 -13.09 10.98 0.14
N ILE A 670 -13.78 11.64 1.08
CA ILE A 670 -13.36 12.92 1.68
C ILE A 670 -13.24 12.72 3.19
N SER A 671 -12.17 13.26 3.77
CA SER A 671 -12.00 13.32 5.23
C SER A 671 -12.83 14.50 5.76
N VAL A 672 -13.67 14.23 6.75
CA VAL A 672 -14.59 15.21 7.34
C VAL A 672 -14.57 15.13 8.86
N ILE A 673 -15.00 16.23 9.52
CA ILE A 673 -15.18 16.29 10.96
C ILE A 673 -16.70 16.43 11.21
N PRO A 674 -17.34 15.59 12.06
CA PRO A 674 -18.74 15.78 12.44
C PRO A 674 -18.95 17.13 13.12
N THR A 675 -19.92 17.91 12.65
CA THR A 675 -20.24 19.25 13.19
C THR A 675 -20.49 19.19 14.69
N LYS A 676 -21.14 18.14 15.18
CA LYS A 676 -21.39 17.92 16.61
C LYS A 676 -20.08 17.87 17.42
N ILE A 677 -19.10 17.05 16.97
CA ILE A 677 -17.79 16.95 17.65
C ILE A 677 -17.05 18.28 17.60
N TYR A 678 -17.08 18.98 16.45
CA TYR A 678 -16.43 20.28 16.31
C TYR A 678 -16.99 21.31 17.29
N LEU A 679 -18.32 21.33 17.49
CA LEU A 679 -18.98 22.25 18.42
C LEU A 679 -18.72 21.87 19.88
N GLU A 680 -18.81 20.59 20.24
CA GLU A 680 -18.54 20.08 21.60
C GLU A 680 -17.10 20.34 22.05
N LYS A 681 -16.15 20.35 21.12
CA LYS A 681 -14.71 20.52 21.36
C LYS A 681 -14.15 21.82 20.76
N SER A 682 -14.99 22.84 20.62
CA SER A 682 -14.63 24.09 19.93
C SER A 682 -13.39 24.79 20.52
N GLU A 683 -13.22 24.77 21.83
CA GLU A 683 -12.03 25.32 22.51
C GLU A 683 -10.75 24.55 22.14
N GLU A 684 -10.82 23.22 22.08
CA GLU A 684 -9.69 22.36 21.72
C GLU A 684 -9.30 22.60 20.25
N PHE A 685 -10.27 22.68 19.34
CA PHE A 685 -10.02 23.00 17.93
C PHE A 685 -9.46 24.41 17.75
N ALA A 686 -9.94 25.39 18.49
CA ALA A 686 -9.38 26.74 18.46
C ALA A 686 -7.91 26.74 18.91
N LYS A 687 -7.61 26.06 20.01
CA LYS A 687 -6.24 25.94 20.50
C LYS A 687 -5.30 25.25 19.49
N ILE A 688 -5.73 24.12 18.89
CA ILE A 688 -4.95 23.42 17.85
C ILE A 688 -4.64 24.36 16.70
N ARG A 689 -5.62 25.15 16.23
CA ARG A 689 -5.43 26.09 15.15
C ARG A 689 -4.43 27.18 15.50
N ASP A 690 -4.60 27.80 16.67
CA ASP A 690 -3.75 28.90 17.13
C ASP A 690 -2.31 28.42 17.35
N ASP A 691 -2.12 27.21 17.92
CA ASP A 691 -0.81 26.59 18.11
C ASP A 691 -0.14 26.28 16.74
N MET A 692 -0.89 25.79 15.74
CA MET A 692 -0.38 25.57 14.38
C MET A 692 0.01 26.88 13.68
N GLU A 693 -0.76 27.94 13.84
CA GLU A 693 -0.45 29.25 13.28
C GLU A 693 0.81 29.85 13.91
N MET A 694 1.00 29.72 15.23
CA MET A 694 2.23 30.15 15.92
C MET A 694 3.45 29.39 15.39
N ILE A 695 3.34 28.06 15.20
CA ILE A 695 4.42 27.24 14.67
C ILE A 695 4.80 27.67 13.23
N ILE A 696 3.83 28.02 12.39
CA ILE A 696 4.08 28.47 11.01
C ILE A 696 4.82 29.81 10.99
N GLN A 697 4.55 30.70 11.95
CA GLN A 697 5.18 32.00 12.06
C GLN A 697 6.61 31.91 12.63
N ASP A 698 6.91 30.91 13.46
CA ASP A 698 8.24 30.68 14.02
C ASP A 698 9.19 30.04 12.99
N LYS A 699 10.11 30.83 12.46
CA LYS A 699 11.13 30.40 11.48
C LYS A 699 12.42 29.88 12.13
N GLN A 700 12.59 30.02 13.45
CA GLN A 700 13.88 29.75 14.11
C GLN A 700 14.04 28.28 14.52
N ASN A 701 12.96 27.59 14.96
CA ASN A 701 13.02 26.26 15.55
C ASN A 701 12.45 25.19 14.59
N ARG A 702 12.99 25.06 13.39
CA ARG A 702 12.37 24.24 12.31
C ARG A 702 12.12 22.78 12.69
N GLU A 703 13.05 22.10 13.32
CA GLU A 703 12.90 20.65 13.63
C GLU A 703 11.90 20.42 14.77
N GLU A 704 11.99 21.19 15.84
CA GLU A 704 11.03 21.13 16.95
C GLU A 704 9.61 21.48 16.47
N ASN A 705 9.52 22.48 15.60
CA ASN A 705 8.27 22.91 14.99
C ASN A 705 7.65 21.85 14.08
N LYS A 706 8.45 21.08 13.34
CA LYS A 706 7.95 19.92 12.56
C LYS A 706 7.31 18.87 13.47
N PHE A 707 7.94 18.57 14.60
CA PHE A 707 7.43 17.56 15.53
C PHE A 707 6.14 18.03 16.23
N LYS A 708 6.10 19.27 16.73
CA LYS A 708 4.90 19.88 17.30
C LYS A 708 3.74 19.95 16.30
N MET A 709 4.03 20.32 15.05
CA MET A 709 3.03 20.31 13.98
C MET A 709 2.45 18.91 13.78
N LEU A 710 3.29 17.88 13.79
CA LEU A 710 2.84 16.50 13.69
C LEU A 710 1.94 16.08 14.87
N GLN A 711 2.26 16.49 16.09
CA GLN A 711 1.42 16.23 17.26
C GLN A 711 0.02 16.81 17.07
N LEU A 712 -0.06 18.07 16.68
CA LEU A 712 -1.34 18.75 16.44
C LEU A 712 -2.12 18.13 15.29
N GLN A 713 -1.44 17.73 14.21
CA GLN A 713 -2.07 17.00 13.09
C GLN A 713 -2.64 15.64 13.54
N ASN A 714 -1.90 14.89 14.35
CA ASN A 714 -2.38 13.62 14.89
C ASN A 714 -3.57 13.80 15.82
N GLN A 715 -3.56 14.81 16.68
CA GLN A 715 -4.67 15.14 17.54
C GLN A 715 -5.92 15.51 16.72
N LEU A 716 -5.76 16.34 15.70
CA LEU A 716 -6.84 16.73 14.80
C LEU A 716 -7.42 15.53 14.04
N ASN A 717 -6.56 14.64 13.54
CA ASN A 717 -6.96 13.45 12.78
C ASN A 717 -7.81 12.47 13.62
N GLN A 718 -7.66 12.44 14.95
CA GLN A 718 -8.50 11.59 15.81
C GLN A 718 -9.99 11.90 15.67
N TYR A 719 -10.35 13.14 15.36
CA TYR A 719 -11.74 13.61 15.21
C TYR A 719 -12.28 13.47 13.79
N THR A 720 -11.47 13.04 12.84
CA THR A 720 -11.87 12.88 11.44
C THR A 720 -12.46 11.50 11.17
N LEU A 721 -13.30 11.43 10.16
CA LEU A 721 -13.74 10.20 9.52
C LEU A 721 -13.79 10.39 8.00
N THR A 722 -13.76 9.28 7.27
CA THR A 722 -13.80 9.30 5.81
C THR A 722 -15.18 8.93 5.31
N VAL A 723 -15.75 9.74 4.43
CA VAL A 723 -17.03 9.50 3.77
C VAL A 723 -16.89 9.51 2.25
N ASP A 724 -17.72 8.75 1.55
CA ASP A 724 -17.81 8.77 0.10
C ASP A 724 -18.67 9.96 -0.40
N MET A 725 -18.67 10.20 -1.71
CA MET A 725 -19.39 11.31 -2.33
C MET A 725 -20.93 11.22 -2.20
N SER A 726 -21.48 10.11 -1.72
CA SER A 726 -22.92 10.00 -1.41
C SER A 726 -23.34 10.91 -0.25
N TYR A 727 -22.37 11.36 0.56
CA TYR A 727 -22.56 12.35 1.64
C TYR A 727 -22.40 13.80 1.20
N LYS A 728 -22.18 14.07 -0.11
CA LYS A 728 -21.88 15.42 -0.63
C LYS A 728 -22.85 16.50 -0.12
N MET A 729 -24.14 16.18 -0.02
CA MET A 729 -25.16 17.13 0.43
C MET A 729 -25.04 17.55 1.91
N TYR A 730 -24.37 16.74 2.73
CA TYR A 730 -24.16 17.01 4.16
C TYR A 730 -22.84 17.71 4.43
N ILE A 731 -21.93 17.81 3.44
CA ILE A 731 -20.58 18.37 3.59
C ILE A 731 -20.60 19.85 3.32
N GLN A 732 -20.05 20.66 4.22
CA GLN A 732 -19.91 22.12 4.08
C GLN A 732 -18.71 22.49 3.23
N PHE A 733 -18.78 22.31 1.91
CA PHE A 733 -17.68 22.61 0.98
C PHE A 733 -17.33 24.09 0.89
N GLN A 734 -18.29 24.98 1.12
CA GLN A 734 -18.10 26.43 0.95
C GLN A 734 -17.33 27.07 2.11
N SER A 735 -17.24 26.40 3.24
CA SER A 735 -16.59 26.91 4.44
C SER A 735 -15.64 25.87 5.02
N PRO A 736 -14.51 25.57 4.33
CA PRO A 736 -13.51 24.65 4.85
C PRO A 736 -12.84 25.25 6.10
N LEU A 737 -12.61 24.39 7.08
CA LEU A 737 -11.79 24.74 8.24
C LEU A 737 -10.31 24.67 7.83
N GLN A 738 -9.57 25.73 8.10
CA GLN A 738 -8.12 25.77 7.88
C GLN A 738 -7.39 25.49 9.19
N PHE A 739 -6.49 24.49 9.15
CA PHE A 739 -5.56 24.16 10.24
C PHE A 739 -4.16 24.06 9.66
N GLY A 740 -3.36 25.09 9.89
CA GLY A 740 -2.06 25.21 9.23
C GLY A 740 -2.20 25.19 7.71
N TYR A 741 -1.55 24.21 7.07
CA TYR A 741 -1.62 24.00 5.61
C TYR A 741 -2.73 23.07 5.15
N GLU A 742 -3.44 22.42 6.08
CA GLU A 742 -4.48 21.41 5.77
C GLU A 742 -5.88 22.02 5.79
N LYS A 743 -6.76 21.49 4.92
CA LYS A 743 -8.18 21.85 4.86
C LYS A 743 -9.04 20.68 5.26
N PHE A 744 -9.96 20.92 6.17
CA PHE A 744 -10.98 19.95 6.59
C PHE A 744 -12.37 20.48 6.31
N TYR A 745 -13.33 19.59 6.18
CA TYR A 745 -14.72 19.95 5.94
C TYR A 745 -15.58 19.46 7.10
N LEU A 746 -16.53 20.27 7.51
CA LEU A 746 -17.56 19.84 8.44
C LEU A 746 -18.62 19.02 7.72
N ILE A 747 -19.18 18.03 8.42
CA ILE A 747 -20.33 17.26 7.96
C ILE A 747 -21.51 17.43 8.90
N ASN A 748 -22.65 17.91 8.35
CA ASN A 748 -23.92 18.11 9.06
C ASN A 748 -24.75 16.82 9.04
N ALA A 749 -24.21 15.75 9.62
CA ALA A 749 -24.93 14.51 9.83
C ALA A 749 -24.81 14.13 11.30
N SER A 750 -25.82 13.47 11.86
CA SER A 750 -25.83 13.06 13.26
C SER A 750 -24.67 12.09 13.52
N TYR A 751 -23.95 12.30 14.62
CA TYR A 751 -22.86 11.44 15.05
C TYR A 751 -23.04 10.97 16.49
N ASP A 752 -22.88 9.67 16.71
CA ASP A 752 -22.86 9.05 18.03
C ASP A 752 -21.71 8.05 18.14
N LYS A 753 -20.96 8.06 19.26
CA LYS A 753 -19.80 7.20 19.47
C LYS A 753 -20.11 5.69 19.47
N ASN A 754 -21.34 5.30 19.72
CA ASN A 754 -21.73 3.89 19.75
C ASN A 754 -22.16 3.37 18.38
N ILE A 755 -22.77 4.22 17.54
CA ILE A 755 -23.37 3.82 16.26
C ILE A 755 -22.69 4.47 15.04
N GLY A 756 -21.84 5.51 15.25
CA GLY A 756 -21.15 6.24 14.19
C GLY A 756 -22.01 7.32 13.52
N LEU A 757 -21.61 7.70 12.30
CA LEU A 757 -22.29 8.73 11.50
C LEU A 757 -23.59 8.19 10.91
N LEU A 758 -24.70 8.91 11.10
CA LEU A 758 -26.03 8.62 10.59
C LEU A 758 -26.43 9.64 9.51
N ARG A 759 -27.26 9.24 8.56
CA ARG A 759 -27.96 10.17 7.65
C ARG A 759 -29.28 10.64 8.29
N GLU A 760 -29.62 11.92 8.20
CA GLU A 760 -30.81 12.49 8.85
C GLU A 760 -32.13 11.81 8.46
N ASN A 761 -32.23 11.25 7.24
CA ASN A 761 -33.44 10.51 6.81
C ASN A 761 -33.54 9.08 7.41
N GLU A 762 -32.58 8.65 8.21
CA GLU A 762 -32.54 7.32 8.84
C GLU A 762 -33.20 7.33 10.23
N GLU A 763 -33.43 8.52 10.81
CA GLU A 763 -34.20 8.67 12.09
C GLU A 763 -35.72 8.59 11.91
N SER A 764 -36.24 8.88 10.72
CA SER A 764 -37.69 9.02 10.48
C SER A 764 -38.37 7.79 9.88
N GLY A 765 -37.71 6.68 9.69
CA GLY A 765 -38.32 5.42 9.21
C GLY A 765 -39.03 5.48 7.84
N LEU A 766 -38.97 6.62 7.16
CA LEU A 766 -39.65 6.84 5.87
C LEU A 766 -38.63 6.78 4.74
N LEU A 767 -38.71 5.70 3.99
CA LEU A 767 -38.02 5.44 2.72
C LEU A 767 -38.52 6.45 1.66
N GLN A 768 -37.63 7.32 1.20
CA GLN A 768 -37.70 7.85 -0.16
C GLN A 768 -36.39 7.55 -0.88
N TRP A 769 -36.53 6.80 -1.97
CA TRP A 769 -35.48 6.31 -2.87
C TRP A 769 -34.87 7.42 -3.74
#